data_1a84803bd2250960317016d0bbe70585
#
_entry.id   1a84803bd2250960317016d0bbe70585
#
_cell.length_a   1.000
_cell.length_b   1.000
_cell.length_c   1.000
_cell.angle_alpha   90.00
_cell.angle_beta   90.00
_cell.angle_gamma   90.00
#
_symmetry.space_group_name_H-M   'P 1'
#
loop_
_entity.id
_entity.type
_entity.pdbx_description
1 polymer ?
#
loop_
_entity_poly.entity_id
_entity_poly.type
_entity_poly.pdbx_seq_one_letter_code
_entity_poly.pdbx_strand_id
1 'polypeptide(L)'
;MRPREANPLPTRDRSELLEPFPRERTWLLPALQAVQRSERWLSPESLDAVAAHLRVPKSEVWGVASHYPELRLSAPGRRLVRVCTGVACLAGGGRAILQACERTLGVRAGHTTADGAATLEELDCAFACASAPVVEIDHEYRGRVTVGEVGTLLRAPSTHHGAPATGRGGPPATLPSAGSPGVRFTALKREAERRRTGARLAVGLGTCGLAVGAAATFDALGAETVRRGMPFSVVAAGCNGMCWAQPVVEVLRDGRPRLTTGPITVEAVPRLLNALAAGVAERELAAGDDVMAPQRRLLIERCGMADPSDIADALRHGAYAAFARALEDGHPSAVIEEVRAAGLAGRGGAYFQTAVKWAACRAATGAPKFLVVNGEEGEPGIFKDRHLMEGDPHRLLEAVLIAAFAIGATRAILYIHGEAELSARRLAVALEQARSWGLVGPRVLGSDVSLAVEIRRGAGGFVLGEETALLESLEGRRALPRTRPPFPVEAGLYGKPTVINNVETLFAVPSIVERGGAWFAGLGGGRGTKLFGLSGHLRRPGVVEMEVGCTLRTLIEQVGGGSSTGRPITAAVVGGPSGSVVPARQFDEPLIPRGAVNPGTGGVVALDESLPVRTAVRTLLAFNTRESCGKCTPCREGTARLLAMLDAPLDQGRVKDLAEAIQLASLCGLGQAAPLAVLSALDAFPREFGVS
;
A
#
# COMPACT_ATOMS: atom_id res chain seq x y z
N MET A 1 -20.33 -40.65 -14.66
CA MET A 1 -21.14 -39.44 -14.47
C MET A 1 -20.30 -38.23 -14.82
N ARG A 2 -20.66 -37.51 -15.86
CA ARG A 2 -19.97 -36.24 -16.21
C ARG A 2 -20.28 -35.20 -15.10
N PRO A 3 -19.30 -34.39 -14.66
CA PRO A 3 -19.58 -33.33 -13.70
C PRO A 3 -20.61 -32.36 -14.33
N ARG A 4 -21.64 -31.98 -13.58
CA ARG A 4 -22.57 -30.92 -13.98
C ARG A 4 -21.78 -29.62 -14.11
N GLU A 5 -21.75 -29.07 -15.31
CA GLU A 5 -21.20 -27.75 -15.59
C GLU A 5 -21.88 -26.74 -14.68
N ALA A 6 -21.07 -25.99 -13.93
CA ALA A 6 -21.55 -24.85 -13.16
C ALA A 6 -22.15 -23.83 -14.13
N ASN A 7 -23.37 -23.39 -13.86
CA ASN A 7 -24.08 -22.40 -14.67
C ASN A 7 -23.25 -21.10 -14.71
N PRO A 8 -22.67 -20.71 -15.85
CA PRO A 8 -21.89 -19.49 -15.92
C PRO A 8 -22.82 -18.28 -15.71
N LEU A 9 -22.34 -17.31 -14.91
CA LEU A 9 -22.94 -15.96 -14.91
C LEU A 9 -23.02 -15.49 -16.38
N PRO A 10 -24.03 -14.66 -16.76
CA PRO A 10 -24.14 -14.19 -18.14
C PRO A 10 -22.86 -13.49 -18.54
N THR A 11 -22.06 -14.16 -19.34
CA THR A 11 -20.79 -13.67 -19.87
C THR A 11 -21.11 -12.50 -20.80
N ARG A 12 -20.65 -11.30 -20.46
CA ARG A 12 -20.54 -10.22 -21.46
C ARG A 12 -19.76 -10.76 -22.64
N ASP A 13 -20.14 -10.38 -23.85
CA ASP A 13 -19.37 -10.75 -25.03
C ASP A 13 -17.91 -10.30 -24.83
N ARG A 14 -16.97 -11.22 -24.97
CA ARG A 14 -15.53 -10.94 -24.82
C ARG A 14 -15.06 -9.84 -25.75
N SER A 15 -15.69 -9.68 -26.91
CA SER A 15 -15.41 -8.60 -27.85
C SER A 15 -15.73 -7.24 -27.23
N GLU A 16 -16.87 -7.10 -26.54
CA GLU A 16 -17.26 -5.87 -25.84
C GLU A 16 -16.33 -5.57 -24.65
N LEU A 17 -15.89 -6.61 -23.93
CA LEU A 17 -14.93 -6.45 -22.82
C LEU A 17 -13.57 -5.97 -23.29
N LEU A 18 -13.14 -6.35 -24.49
CA LEU A 18 -11.82 -6.02 -25.02
C LEU A 18 -11.82 -4.73 -25.84
N GLU A 19 -12.95 -4.28 -26.35
CA GLU A 19 -13.09 -3.07 -27.17
C GLU A 19 -12.40 -1.81 -26.58
N PRO A 20 -12.48 -1.54 -25.26
CA PRO A 20 -11.83 -0.36 -24.66
C PRO A 20 -10.30 -0.38 -24.72
N PHE A 21 -9.69 -1.52 -25.00
CA PHE A 21 -8.24 -1.63 -25.01
C PHE A 21 -7.66 -1.43 -26.42
N PRO A 22 -6.74 -0.46 -26.60
CA PRO A 22 -5.97 -0.33 -27.84
C PRO A 22 -5.28 -1.64 -28.23
N ARG A 23 -5.16 -1.89 -29.53
CA ARG A 23 -4.55 -3.13 -30.08
C ARG A 23 -3.02 -3.10 -29.99
N GLU A 24 -2.52 -2.98 -28.76
CA GLU A 24 -1.11 -2.83 -28.44
C GLU A 24 -0.74 -3.71 -27.24
N ARG A 25 0.45 -4.28 -27.26
CA ARG A 25 0.99 -5.15 -26.19
C ARG A 25 0.90 -4.52 -24.80
N THR A 26 1.13 -3.24 -24.66
CA THR A 26 1.12 -2.51 -23.37
C THR A 26 -0.21 -2.65 -22.61
N TRP A 27 -1.28 -3.08 -23.29
CA TRP A 27 -2.59 -3.32 -22.70
C TRP A 27 -2.83 -4.79 -22.34
N LEU A 28 -1.81 -5.67 -22.48
CA LEU A 28 -1.96 -7.11 -22.22
C LEU A 28 -2.42 -7.39 -20.79
N LEU A 29 -1.72 -6.85 -19.79
CA LEU A 29 -2.09 -7.07 -18.39
C LEU A 29 -3.47 -6.49 -18.04
N PRO A 30 -3.82 -5.24 -18.38
CA PRO A 30 -5.17 -4.70 -18.19
C PRO A 30 -6.29 -5.51 -18.87
N ALA A 31 -6.05 -6.01 -20.09
CA ALA A 31 -7.03 -6.84 -20.80
C ALA A 31 -7.26 -8.18 -20.10
N LEU A 32 -6.18 -8.88 -19.69
CA LEU A 32 -6.27 -10.11 -18.90
C LEU A 32 -7.02 -9.90 -17.59
N GLN A 33 -6.74 -8.81 -16.88
CA GLN A 33 -7.44 -8.46 -15.65
C GLN A 33 -8.93 -8.16 -15.88
N ALA A 34 -9.30 -7.52 -16.98
CA ALA A 34 -10.69 -7.25 -17.31
C ALA A 34 -11.47 -8.55 -17.58
N VAL A 35 -10.87 -9.46 -18.35
CA VAL A 35 -11.45 -10.78 -18.61
C VAL A 35 -11.59 -11.58 -17.31
N GLN A 36 -10.53 -11.66 -16.49
CA GLN A 36 -10.59 -12.38 -15.22
C GLN A 36 -11.65 -11.81 -14.25
N ARG A 37 -11.83 -10.50 -14.18
CA ARG A 37 -12.90 -9.90 -13.37
C ARG A 37 -14.30 -10.32 -13.82
N SER A 38 -14.49 -10.50 -15.13
CA SER A 38 -15.78 -10.93 -15.69
C SER A 38 -16.00 -12.45 -15.56
N GLU A 39 -14.97 -13.24 -15.87
CA GLU A 39 -15.07 -14.72 -15.96
C GLU A 39 -14.53 -15.43 -14.71
N ARG A 40 -13.91 -14.68 -13.77
CA ARG A 40 -13.25 -15.13 -12.54
C ARG A 40 -11.94 -15.89 -12.74
N TRP A 41 -11.61 -16.30 -13.97
CA TRP A 41 -10.38 -16.97 -14.36
C TRP A 41 -10.13 -16.77 -15.87
N LEU A 42 -8.97 -17.18 -16.34
CA LEU A 42 -8.56 -17.05 -17.73
C LEU A 42 -8.57 -18.43 -18.38
N SER A 43 -9.64 -18.73 -19.13
CA SER A 43 -9.71 -19.97 -19.91
C SER A 43 -8.77 -19.91 -21.12
N PRO A 44 -8.42 -21.05 -21.74
CA PRO A 44 -7.67 -21.06 -23.01
C PRO A 44 -8.31 -20.18 -24.07
N GLU A 45 -9.64 -20.22 -24.20
CA GLU A 45 -10.41 -19.43 -25.15
C GLU A 45 -10.34 -17.92 -24.83
N SER A 46 -10.31 -17.57 -23.55
CA SER A 46 -10.15 -16.17 -23.11
C SER A 46 -8.76 -15.65 -23.45
N LEU A 47 -7.71 -16.45 -23.24
CA LEU A 47 -6.34 -16.10 -23.61
C LEU A 47 -6.19 -15.95 -25.13
N ASP A 48 -6.85 -16.82 -25.91
CA ASP A 48 -6.89 -16.73 -27.37
C ASP A 48 -7.58 -15.46 -27.86
N ALA A 49 -8.70 -15.08 -27.24
CA ALA A 49 -9.42 -13.84 -27.57
C ALA A 49 -8.55 -12.59 -27.28
N VAL A 50 -7.87 -12.55 -26.13
CA VAL A 50 -6.94 -11.46 -25.78
C VAL A 50 -5.78 -11.39 -26.77
N ALA A 51 -5.18 -12.55 -27.15
CA ALA A 51 -4.10 -12.63 -28.11
C ALA A 51 -4.50 -12.08 -29.48
N ALA A 52 -5.68 -12.47 -29.98
CA ALA A 52 -6.23 -12.02 -31.25
C ALA A 52 -6.53 -10.50 -31.23
N HIS A 53 -7.18 -10.00 -30.17
CA HIS A 53 -7.53 -8.59 -30.05
C HIS A 53 -6.29 -7.68 -30.03
N LEU A 54 -5.31 -7.99 -29.17
CA LEU A 54 -4.09 -7.19 -29.00
C LEU A 54 -3.01 -7.45 -30.07
N ARG A 55 -3.20 -8.45 -30.93
CA ARG A 55 -2.22 -8.88 -31.94
C ARG A 55 -0.89 -9.29 -31.29
N VAL A 56 -0.96 -9.99 -30.17
CA VAL A 56 0.19 -10.54 -29.43
C VAL A 56 0.23 -12.07 -29.64
N PRO A 57 1.40 -12.70 -29.87
CA PRO A 57 1.48 -14.15 -29.99
C PRO A 57 0.88 -14.88 -28.78
N LYS A 58 0.13 -15.96 -29.01
CA LYS A 58 -0.52 -16.76 -27.95
C LYS A 58 0.48 -17.23 -26.89
N SER A 59 1.68 -17.65 -27.31
CA SER A 59 2.75 -18.08 -26.38
C SER A 59 3.19 -16.98 -25.42
N GLU A 60 3.17 -15.71 -25.86
CA GLU A 60 3.52 -14.58 -25.01
C GLU A 60 2.38 -14.24 -24.05
N VAL A 61 1.12 -14.29 -24.51
CA VAL A 61 -0.06 -14.12 -23.64
C VAL A 61 -0.07 -15.17 -22.53
N TRP A 62 0.16 -16.44 -22.88
CA TRP A 62 0.33 -17.53 -21.91
C TRP A 62 1.50 -17.29 -20.97
N GLY A 63 2.65 -16.88 -21.50
CA GLY A 63 3.84 -16.58 -20.71
C GLY A 63 3.64 -15.43 -19.73
N VAL A 64 2.80 -14.45 -20.06
CA VAL A 64 2.40 -13.37 -19.13
C VAL A 64 1.36 -13.88 -18.14
N ALA A 65 0.29 -14.54 -18.60
CA ALA A 65 -0.78 -15.03 -17.73
C ALA A 65 -0.28 -16.02 -16.67
N SER A 66 0.70 -16.88 -17.01
CA SER A 66 1.29 -17.86 -16.09
C SER A 66 2.38 -17.27 -15.17
N HIS A 67 2.84 -16.05 -15.44
CA HIS A 67 3.90 -15.40 -14.67
C HIS A 67 3.35 -14.60 -13.47
N TYR A 68 2.17 -14.05 -13.59
CA TYR A 68 1.59 -13.19 -12.55
C TYR A 68 0.69 -14.00 -11.61
N PRO A 69 0.99 -14.06 -10.29
CA PRO A 69 0.31 -14.97 -9.36
C PRO A 69 -1.18 -14.66 -9.11
N GLU A 70 -1.63 -13.43 -9.35
CA GLU A 70 -3.05 -13.08 -9.24
C GLU A 70 -3.88 -13.50 -10.47
N LEU A 71 -3.23 -13.87 -11.58
CA LEU A 71 -3.93 -14.36 -12.77
C LEU A 71 -4.20 -15.86 -12.64
N ARG A 72 -5.46 -16.24 -12.75
CA ARG A 72 -5.94 -17.61 -12.53
C ARG A 72 -6.12 -18.34 -13.84
N LEU A 73 -5.44 -19.46 -14.00
CA LEU A 73 -5.54 -20.35 -15.18
C LEU A 73 -6.47 -21.55 -14.92
N SER A 74 -7.09 -21.62 -13.75
CA SER A 74 -8.09 -22.64 -13.39
C SER A 74 -9.30 -21.99 -12.73
N ALA A 75 -10.50 -22.55 -12.98
CA ALA A 75 -11.74 -22.02 -12.42
C ALA A 75 -11.77 -22.18 -10.90
N PRO A 76 -11.98 -21.11 -10.14
CA PRO A 76 -12.19 -21.22 -8.69
C PRO A 76 -13.62 -21.72 -8.38
N GLY A 77 -13.84 -22.17 -7.15
CA GLY A 77 -15.16 -22.42 -6.63
C GLY A 77 -16.04 -21.16 -6.61
N ARG A 78 -17.34 -21.34 -6.29
CA ARG A 78 -18.28 -20.20 -6.21
C ARG A 78 -17.84 -19.13 -5.21
N ARG A 79 -17.16 -19.52 -4.13
CA ARG A 79 -16.51 -18.62 -3.16
C ARG A 79 -15.00 -18.83 -3.19
N LEU A 80 -14.28 -17.74 -3.05
CA LEU A 80 -12.83 -17.75 -2.89
C LEU A 80 -12.49 -17.36 -1.47
N VAL A 81 -11.90 -18.27 -0.71
CA VAL A 81 -11.47 -18.06 0.68
C VAL A 81 -9.95 -18.06 0.71
N ARG A 82 -9.35 -16.97 1.13
CA ARG A 82 -7.90 -16.82 1.23
C ARG A 82 -7.51 -16.50 2.67
N VAL A 83 -6.63 -17.29 3.27
CA VAL A 83 -6.18 -17.12 4.66
C VAL A 83 -4.75 -16.61 4.68
N CYS A 84 -4.53 -15.45 5.29
CA CYS A 84 -3.20 -14.88 5.40
C CYS A 84 -2.36 -15.61 6.47
N THR A 85 -1.17 -16.08 6.06
CA THR A 85 -0.20 -16.76 6.94
C THR A 85 1.16 -16.04 6.97
N GLY A 86 1.24 -14.83 6.40
CA GLY A 86 2.43 -13.99 6.48
C GLY A 86 2.82 -13.68 7.94
N VAL A 87 4.05 -13.20 8.14
CA VAL A 87 4.69 -13.13 9.46
C VAL A 87 3.85 -12.42 10.54
N ALA A 88 3.10 -11.36 10.22
CA ALA A 88 2.22 -10.69 11.18
C ALA A 88 0.98 -11.53 11.53
N CYS A 89 0.35 -12.17 10.53
CA CYS A 89 -0.77 -13.08 10.75
C CYS A 89 -0.33 -14.38 11.42
N LEU A 90 0.88 -14.86 11.13
CA LEU A 90 1.49 -16.00 11.80
C LEU A 90 1.61 -15.73 13.31
N ALA A 91 2.12 -14.57 13.72
CA ALA A 91 2.16 -14.12 15.11
C ALA A 91 0.77 -14.05 15.75
N GLY A 92 -0.26 -13.64 14.98
CA GLY A 92 -1.64 -13.60 15.43
C GLY A 92 -2.40 -14.93 15.37
N GLY A 93 -1.76 -16.06 15.01
CA GLY A 93 -2.39 -17.38 14.95
C GLY A 93 -2.98 -17.75 13.58
N GLY A 94 -2.57 -17.10 12.48
CA GLY A 94 -3.08 -17.32 11.13
C GLY A 94 -3.03 -18.78 10.66
N ARG A 95 -2.01 -19.58 11.08
CA ARG A 95 -1.97 -21.02 10.79
C ARG A 95 -3.11 -21.79 11.44
N ALA A 96 -3.48 -21.45 12.67
CA ALA A 96 -4.63 -22.08 13.34
C ALA A 96 -5.94 -21.75 12.62
N ILE A 97 -6.06 -20.51 12.09
CA ILE A 97 -7.21 -20.10 11.27
C ILE A 97 -7.23 -20.92 9.97
N LEU A 98 -6.11 -21.05 9.25
CA LEU A 98 -6.03 -21.87 8.05
C LEU A 98 -6.47 -23.31 8.31
N GLN A 99 -5.94 -23.94 9.34
CA GLN A 99 -6.33 -25.30 9.75
C GLN A 99 -7.80 -25.41 10.10
N ALA A 100 -8.40 -24.39 10.73
CA ALA A 100 -9.82 -24.36 11.02
C ALA A 100 -10.65 -24.25 9.72
N CYS A 101 -10.22 -23.44 8.73
CA CYS A 101 -10.85 -23.39 7.42
C CYS A 101 -10.75 -24.73 6.68
N GLU A 102 -9.58 -25.39 6.71
CA GLU A 102 -9.39 -26.72 6.11
C GLU A 102 -10.35 -27.76 6.70
N ARG A 103 -10.47 -27.81 8.04
CA ARG A 103 -11.40 -28.72 8.72
C ARG A 103 -12.87 -28.41 8.38
N THR A 104 -13.24 -27.13 8.33
CA THR A 104 -14.63 -26.72 8.11
C THR A 104 -15.07 -26.94 6.66
N LEU A 105 -14.17 -26.73 5.68
CA LEU A 105 -14.45 -26.90 4.25
C LEU A 105 -14.18 -28.34 3.78
N GLY A 106 -13.45 -29.16 4.56
CA GLY A 106 -13.07 -30.52 4.18
C GLY A 106 -12.05 -30.58 3.04
N VAL A 107 -11.29 -29.51 2.81
CA VAL A 107 -10.25 -29.42 1.77
C VAL A 107 -8.99 -28.78 2.30
N ARG A 108 -7.84 -29.08 1.70
CA ARG A 108 -6.58 -28.41 1.98
C ARG A 108 -6.46 -27.11 1.18
N ALA A 109 -5.63 -26.21 1.65
CA ALA A 109 -5.25 -25.01 0.90
C ALA A 109 -4.73 -25.38 -0.51
N GLY A 110 -5.09 -24.58 -1.50
CA GLY A 110 -4.84 -24.82 -2.93
C GLY A 110 -5.92 -25.67 -3.63
N HIS A 111 -6.98 -26.09 -2.93
CA HIS A 111 -8.01 -26.97 -3.50
C HIS A 111 -9.42 -26.37 -3.40
N THR A 112 -10.28 -26.87 -4.29
CA THR A 112 -11.71 -26.56 -4.33
C THR A 112 -12.53 -27.70 -3.74
N THR A 113 -13.59 -27.41 -3.00
CA THR A 113 -14.53 -28.41 -2.45
C THR A 113 -15.17 -29.23 -3.57
N ALA A 114 -15.50 -30.50 -3.30
CA ALA A 114 -16.01 -31.43 -4.31
C ALA A 114 -17.32 -30.96 -4.97
N ASP A 115 -18.12 -30.16 -4.28
CA ASP A 115 -19.35 -29.54 -4.79
C ASP A 115 -19.12 -28.19 -5.52
N GLY A 116 -17.85 -27.78 -5.67
CA GLY A 116 -17.47 -26.49 -6.26
C GLY A 116 -17.92 -25.26 -5.46
N ALA A 117 -18.28 -25.43 -4.18
CA ALA A 117 -18.79 -24.32 -3.38
C ALA A 117 -17.70 -23.29 -3.01
N ALA A 118 -16.51 -23.76 -2.65
CA ALA A 118 -15.43 -22.88 -2.21
C ALA A 118 -14.07 -23.38 -2.69
N THR A 119 -13.18 -22.43 -3.01
CA THR A 119 -11.72 -22.65 -3.14
C THR A 119 -11.05 -22.06 -1.91
N LEU A 120 -10.19 -22.84 -1.25
CA LEU A 120 -9.37 -22.39 -0.13
C LEU A 120 -7.95 -22.15 -0.59
N GLU A 121 -7.39 -20.99 -0.28
CA GLU A 121 -6.00 -20.63 -0.60
C GLU A 121 -5.27 -20.08 0.62
N GLU A 122 -3.97 -20.31 0.66
CA GLU A 122 -3.05 -19.62 1.56
C GLU A 122 -2.57 -18.34 0.89
N LEU A 123 -2.54 -17.23 1.65
CA LEU A 123 -2.10 -15.92 1.18
C LEU A 123 -0.88 -15.48 1.97
N ASP A 124 0.18 -15.05 1.29
CA ASP A 124 1.41 -14.58 1.92
C ASP A 124 1.23 -13.28 2.69
N CYS A 125 0.40 -12.37 2.18
CA CYS A 125 0.00 -11.17 2.91
C CYS A 125 -1.30 -10.58 2.35
N ALA A 126 -2.22 -10.20 3.23
CA ALA A 126 -3.41 -9.43 2.91
C ALA A 126 -3.19 -7.91 3.04
N PHE A 127 -1.97 -7.47 3.32
CA PHE A 127 -1.57 -6.06 3.53
C PHE A 127 -2.44 -5.29 4.53
N ALA A 128 -3.11 -6.01 5.42
CA ALA A 128 -3.89 -5.50 6.56
C ALA A 128 -3.30 -5.98 7.89
N CYS A 129 -1.97 -6.01 7.99
CA CYS A 129 -1.20 -6.63 9.08
C CYS A 129 -1.53 -6.06 10.46
N ALA A 130 -1.98 -4.81 10.56
CA ALA A 130 -2.45 -4.22 11.81
C ALA A 130 -3.81 -4.77 12.27
N SER A 131 -4.51 -5.54 11.44
CA SER A 131 -5.77 -6.23 11.75
C SER A 131 -5.60 -7.75 11.73
N ALA A 132 -4.36 -8.25 11.88
CA ALA A 132 -4.07 -9.69 11.92
C ALA A 132 -4.82 -10.42 13.08
N PRO A 133 -5.20 -11.69 12.91
CA PRO A 133 -5.19 -12.49 11.69
C PRO A 133 -6.25 -12.09 10.68
N VAL A 134 -5.96 -12.24 9.37
CA VAL A 134 -6.83 -11.80 8.28
C VAL A 134 -7.27 -12.97 7.43
N VAL A 135 -8.57 -13.03 7.11
CA VAL A 135 -9.15 -13.90 6.11
C VAL A 135 -9.80 -13.02 5.04
N GLU A 136 -9.57 -13.34 3.79
CA GLU A 136 -10.24 -12.71 2.66
C GLU A 136 -11.28 -13.67 2.08
N ILE A 137 -12.47 -13.16 1.83
CA ILE A 137 -13.56 -13.93 1.21
C ILE A 137 -14.12 -13.08 0.07
N ASP A 138 -13.98 -13.58 -1.17
CA ASP A 138 -14.50 -12.90 -2.36
C ASP A 138 -14.03 -11.42 -2.45
N HIS A 139 -12.74 -11.16 -2.17
CA HIS A 139 -12.08 -9.85 -2.12
C HIS A 139 -12.49 -8.93 -0.95
N GLU A 140 -13.21 -9.45 0.04
CA GLU A 140 -13.49 -8.74 1.28
C GLU A 140 -12.62 -9.23 2.43
N TYR A 141 -11.89 -8.32 3.06
CA TYR A 141 -11.06 -8.63 4.22
C TYR A 141 -11.87 -8.70 5.52
N ARG A 142 -11.57 -9.73 6.32
CA ARG A 142 -12.04 -9.89 7.69
C ARG A 142 -10.81 -9.95 8.59
N GLY A 143 -10.67 -8.97 9.46
CA GLY A 143 -9.53 -8.86 10.38
C GLY A 143 -9.88 -9.33 11.79
N ARG A 144 -8.84 -9.63 12.59
CA ARG A 144 -8.95 -10.10 13.98
C ARG A 144 -9.78 -11.39 14.12
N VAL A 145 -9.74 -12.23 13.08
CA VAL A 145 -10.52 -13.47 13.05
C VAL A 145 -9.99 -14.45 14.10
N THR A 146 -10.91 -15.06 14.85
CA THR A 146 -10.61 -16.13 15.79
C THR A 146 -11.02 -17.50 15.24
N VAL A 147 -10.41 -18.56 15.76
CA VAL A 147 -10.74 -19.94 15.35
C VAL A 147 -12.23 -20.25 15.55
N GLY A 148 -12.86 -19.73 16.62
CA GLY A 148 -14.29 -19.94 16.92
C GLY A 148 -15.23 -19.30 15.90
N GLU A 149 -14.80 -18.24 15.23
CA GLU A 149 -15.61 -17.49 14.25
C GLU A 149 -15.57 -18.09 12.84
N VAL A 150 -14.58 -18.95 12.54
CA VAL A 150 -14.38 -19.50 11.18
C VAL A 150 -15.64 -20.11 10.60
N GLY A 151 -16.34 -20.96 11.36
CA GLY A 151 -17.57 -21.61 10.90
C GLY A 151 -18.70 -20.65 10.53
N THR A 152 -18.87 -19.56 11.28
CA THR A 152 -19.85 -18.51 11.01
C THR A 152 -19.41 -17.65 9.82
N LEU A 153 -18.14 -17.29 9.76
CA LEU A 153 -17.55 -16.48 8.70
C LEU A 153 -17.69 -17.16 7.32
N LEU A 154 -17.43 -18.45 7.24
CA LEU A 154 -17.53 -19.20 5.99
C LEU A 154 -18.98 -19.39 5.51
N ARG A 155 -19.97 -19.32 6.39
CA ARG A 155 -21.40 -19.38 6.04
C ARG A 155 -22.02 -18.01 5.74
N ALA A 156 -21.42 -16.92 6.22
CA ALA A 156 -21.96 -15.58 6.00
C ALA A 156 -22.02 -15.24 4.50
N PRO A 157 -23.10 -14.63 4.01
CA PRO A 157 -23.14 -14.13 2.65
C PRO A 157 -22.05 -13.06 2.44
N SER A 158 -21.51 -12.99 1.22
CA SER A 158 -20.60 -11.87 0.85
C SER A 158 -21.43 -10.58 0.86
N THR A 159 -21.10 -9.70 1.78
CA THR A 159 -21.70 -8.37 1.86
C THR A 159 -20.72 -7.42 1.16
N HIS A 160 -21.00 -7.03 -0.07
CA HIS A 160 -20.16 -6.05 -0.78
C HIS A 160 -20.27 -4.67 -0.11
N HIS A 161 -19.68 -4.51 1.07
CA HIS A 161 -19.48 -3.23 1.72
C HIS A 161 -18.25 -2.54 1.10
N GLY A 162 -18.37 -2.10 -0.16
CA GLY A 162 -17.43 -1.15 -0.71
C GLY A 162 -17.42 0.12 0.15
N ALA A 163 -16.25 0.74 0.37
CA ALA A 163 -16.22 2.06 0.98
C ALA A 163 -17.19 2.98 0.20
N PRO A 164 -18.16 3.62 0.86
CA PRO A 164 -19.11 4.46 0.19
C PRO A 164 -18.37 5.54 -0.60
N ALA A 165 -18.67 5.64 -1.90
CA ALA A 165 -18.22 6.77 -2.70
C ALA A 165 -19.10 7.96 -2.31
N THR A 166 -18.62 8.78 -1.41
CA THR A 166 -19.35 9.98 -0.98
C THR A 166 -19.38 11.08 -2.03
N GLY A 167 -18.65 10.93 -3.12
CA GLY A 167 -18.67 11.62 -4.42
C GLY A 167 -19.20 13.07 -4.48
N ARG A 168 -19.00 13.87 -3.43
CA ARG A 168 -19.51 15.27 -3.35
C ARG A 168 -18.68 16.28 -4.16
N GLY A 169 -17.55 15.84 -4.72
CA GLY A 169 -16.59 16.68 -5.43
C GLY A 169 -16.90 16.93 -6.90
N GLY A 170 -18.15 17.18 -7.27
CA GLY A 170 -18.52 17.55 -8.63
C GLY A 170 -17.69 18.75 -9.15
N PRO A 171 -17.63 18.97 -10.49
CA PRO A 171 -16.85 20.07 -11.07
C PRO A 171 -17.27 21.42 -10.49
N PRO A 172 -16.37 22.42 -10.45
CA PRO A 172 -16.73 23.78 -10.11
C PRO A 172 -17.70 24.32 -11.16
N ALA A 173 -18.61 25.23 -10.75
CA ALA A 173 -19.59 25.83 -11.67
C ALA A 173 -18.92 26.52 -12.86
N THR A 174 -17.75 27.11 -12.64
CA THR A 174 -16.89 27.71 -13.68
C THR A 174 -15.42 27.52 -13.31
N LEU A 175 -14.63 27.08 -14.27
CA LEU A 175 -13.18 27.14 -14.14
C LEU A 175 -12.70 28.58 -14.37
N PRO A 176 -11.74 29.08 -13.59
CA PRO A 176 -11.18 30.41 -13.81
C PRO A 176 -10.57 30.51 -15.22
N SER A 177 -11.07 31.42 -16.03
CA SER A 177 -10.65 31.54 -17.45
C SER A 177 -9.43 32.45 -17.64
N ALA A 178 -9.11 33.33 -16.68
CA ALA A 178 -8.02 34.29 -16.77
C ALA A 178 -7.19 34.32 -15.49
N GLY A 179 -5.95 34.83 -15.59
CA GLY A 179 -5.00 34.99 -14.48
C GLY A 179 -3.88 33.95 -14.45
N SER A 180 -2.87 34.26 -13.63
CA SER A 180 -1.74 33.37 -13.38
C SER A 180 -2.17 32.07 -12.63
N PRO A 181 -1.31 31.05 -12.59
CA PRO A 181 -1.59 29.81 -11.84
C PRO A 181 -2.03 30.04 -10.39
N GLY A 182 -1.39 30.97 -9.68
CA GLY A 182 -1.73 31.33 -8.29
C GLY A 182 -3.10 31.98 -8.16
N VAL A 183 -3.48 32.87 -9.11
CA VAL A 183 -4.81 33.50 -9.14
C VAL A 183 -5.89 32.45 -9.37
N ARG A 184 -5.68 31.56 -10.34
CA ARG A 184 -6.63 30.46 -10.64
C ARG A 184 -6.76 29.50 -9.47
N PHE A 185 -5.67 29.11 -8.84
CA PHE A 185 -5.69 28.27 -7.66
C PHE A 185 -6.47 28.91 -6.50
N THR A 186 -6.25 30.21 -6.27
CA THR A 186 -6.99 30.97 -5.25
C THR A 186 -8.51 30.94 -5.51
N ALA A 187 -8.93 31.04 -6.77
CA ALA A 187 -10.33 30.93 -7.13
C ALA A 187 -10.91 29.52 -6.86
N LEU A 188 -10.15 28.44 -7.17
CA LEU A 188 -10.54 27.07 -6.83
C LEU A 188 -10.67 26.88 -5.31
N LYS A 189 -9.74 27.42 -4.53
CA LYS A 189 -9.80 27.36 -3.07
C LYS A 189 -11.03 28.07 -2.51
N ARG A 190 -11.38 29.25 -3.04
CA ARG A 190 -12.62 29.96 -2.67
C ARG A 190 -13.87 29.15 -3.00
N GLU A 191 -13.89 28.47 -4.15
CA GLU A 191 -14.99 27.57 -4.51
C GLU A 191 -15.09 26.38 -3.52
N ALA A 192 -13.97 25.81 -3.14
CA ALA A 192 -13.93 24.74 -2.14
C ALA A 192 -14.45 25.20 -0.78
N GLU A 193 -14.11 26.43 -0.34
CA GLU A 193 -14.64 27.01 0.90
C GLU A 193 -16.15 27.20 0.87
N ARG A 194 -16.74 27.60 -0.27
CA ARG A 194 -18.21 27.71 -0.40
C ARG A 194 -18.94 26.39 -0.20
N ARG A 195 -18.26 25.26 -0.43
CA ARG A 195 -18.79 23.89 -0.24
C ARG A 195 -18.56 23.33 1.16
N ARG A 196 -18.12 24.17 2.11
CA ARG A 196 -17.83 23.74 3.47
C ARG A 196 -19.10 23.23 4.15
N THR A 197 -19.00 22.04 4.75
CA THR A 197 -20.00 21.51 5.67
C THR A 197 -19.59 21.83 7.10
N GLY A 198 -20.53 22.07 8.01
CA GLY A 198 -20.26 22.37 9.42
C GLY A 198 -19.53 21.25 10.17
N ALA A 199 -19.87 21.00 11.43
CA ALA A 199 -19.27 19.94 12.22
C ALA A 199 -19.41 18.56 11.55
N ARG A 200 -18.36 17.73 11.65
CA ARG A 200 -18.30 16.44 10.97
C ARG A 200 -17.93 15.30 11.92
N LEU A 201 -18.48 14.12 11.63
CA LEU A 201 -18.02 12.83 12.17
C LEU A 201 -17.34 12.10 11.02
N ALA A 202 -16.00 12.07 11.03
CA ALA A 202 -15.23 11.44 9.98
C ALA A 202 -14.87 10.01 10.42
N VAL A 203 -15.35 9.00 9.66
CA VAL A 203 -15.13 7.58 9.96
C VAL A 203 -13.95 7.05 9.17
N GLY A 204 -13.01 6.39 9.83
CA GLY A 204 -11.82 5.80 9.22
C GLY A 204 -12.16 4.58 8.37
N LEU A 205 -12.34 4.77 7.06
CA LEU A 205 -12.68 3.73 6.08
C LEU A 205 -11.47 3.27 5.24
N GLY A 206 -10.29 3.20 5.82
CA GLY A 206 -9.16 2.49 5.19
C GLY A 206 -9.31 0.98 5.26
N THR A 207 -8.46 0.22 4.56
CA THR A 207 -8.52 -1.26 4.50
C THR A 207 -8.60 -1.90 5.88
N CYS A 208 -7.78 -1.44 6.86
CA CYS A 208 -7.83 -1.97 8.23
C CYS A 208 -9.17 -1.71 8.93
N GLY A 209 -9.78 -0.54 8.73
CA GLY A 209 -11.10 -0.21 9.28
C GLY A 209 -12.22 -1.03 8.65
N LEU A 210 -12.20 -1.16 7.33
CA LEU A 210 -13.17 -1.98 6.60
C LEU A 210 -13.11 -3.44 7.03
N ALA A 211 -11.92 -3.98 7.25
CA ALA A 211 -11.71 -5.36 7.70
C ALA A 211 -12.31 -5.65 9.09
N VAL A 212 -12.57 -4.63 9.91
CA VAL A 212 -13.15 -4.76 11.26
C VAL A 212 -14.53 -4.09 11.41
N GLY A 213 -15.24 -3.85 10.29
CA GLY A 213 -16.63 -3.42 10.29
C GLY A 213 -16.88 -1.89 10.29
N ALA A 214 -15.88 -1.06 9.96
CA ALA A 214 -16.05 0.40 9.94
C ALA A 214 -17.14 0.89 8.96
N ALA A 215 -17.45 0.13 7.89
CA ALA A 215 -18.55 0.48 6.98
C ALA A 215 -19.91 0.44 7.70
N ALA A 216 -20.18 -0.61 8.48
CA ALA A 216 -21.42 -0.71 9.25
C ALA A 216 -21.52 0.42 10.31
N THR A 217 -20.40 0.79 10.93
CA THR A 217 -20.36 1.95 11.84
C THR A 217 -20.68 3.26 11.11
N PHE A 218 -20.14 3.46 9.90
CA PHE A 218 -20.43 4.62 9.08
C PHE A 218 -21.92 4.74 8.76
N ASP A 219 -22.53 3.65 8.31
CA ASP A 219 -23.97 3.60 7.99
C ASP A 219 -24.84 3.86 9.22
N ALA A 220 -24.51 3.23 10.34
CA ALA A 220 -25.23 3.41 11.61
C ALA A 220 -25.12 4.84 12.14
N LEU A 221 -23.93 5.46 12.08
CA LEU A 221 -23.72 6.87 12.43
C LEU A 221 -24.54 7.80 11.53
N GLY A 222 -24.54 7.56 10.21
CA GLY A 222 -25.32 8.35 9.27
C GLY A 222 -26.82 8.32 9.58
N ALA A 223 -27.37 7.12 9.71
CA ALA A 223 -28.78 6.91 10.01
C ALA A 223 -29.18 7.54 11.35
N GLU A 224 -28.39 7.30 12.40
CA GLU A 224 -28.73 7.74 13.76
C GLU A 224 -28.55 9.25 13.93
N THR A 225 -27.55 9.86 13.27
CA THR A 225 -27.35 11.33 13.26
C THR A 225 -28.54 12.04 12.61
N VAL A 226 -29.02 11.53 11.47
CA VAL A 226 -30.23 12.05 10.79
C VAL A 226 -31.47 11.85 11.66
N ARG A 227 -31.70 10.65 12.19
CA ARG A 227 -32.85 10.35 13.06
C ARG A 227 -32.96 11.26 14.27
N ARG A 228 -31.83 11.66 14.86
CA ARG A 228 -31.77 12.55 16.04
C ARG A 228 -31.74 14.04 15.71
N GLY A 229 -31.65 14.41 14.43
CA GLY A 229 -31.49 15.81 14.01
C GLY A 229 -30.20 16.46 14.53
N MET A 230 -29.09 15.70 14.65
CA MET A 230 -27.84 16.22 15.16
C MET A 230 -27.11 17.08 14.11
N PRO A 231 -26.41 18.15 14.53
CA PRO A 231 -25.76 19.10 13.62
C PRO A 231 -24.39 18.57 13.11
N PHE A 232 -24.33 17.32 12.73
CA PHE A 232 -23.11 16.70 12.19
C PHE A 232 -23.35 16.11 10.80
N SER A 233 -22.39 16.28 9.91
CA SER A 233 -22.29 15.51 8.66
C SER A 233 -21.41 14.30 8.91
N VAL A 234 -21.87 13.09 8.57
CA VAL A 234 -21.03 11.89 8.59
C VAL A 234 -20.29 11.79 7.26
N VAL A 235 -18.96 11.69 7.31
CA VAL A 235 -18.09 11.67 6.13
C VAL A 235 -17.13 10.49 6.18
N ALA A 236 -16.80 9.96 5.00
CA ALA A 236 -15.74 8.97 4.88
C ALA A 236 -14.38 9.66 5.04
N ALA A 237 -13.45 9.00 5.72
CA ALA A 237 -12.07 9.46 5.82
C ALA A 237 -11.10 8.29 5.60
N GLY A 238 -9.82 8.60 5.39
CA GLY A 238 -8.76 7.60 5.52
C GLY A 238 -8.55 7.20 6.97
N CYS A 239 -7.79 6.14 7.21
CA CYS A 239 -7.35 5.82 8.56
C CYS A 239 -6.34 6.86 9.05
N ASN A 240 -6.43 7.24 10.32
CA ASN A 240 -5.47 8.15 10.95
C ASN A 240 -4.16 7.48 11.42
N GLY A 241 -4.00 6.16 11.14
CA GLY A 241 -2.88 5.35 11.59
C GLY A 241 -3.16 4.51 12.83
N MET A 242 -4.22 4.80 13.59
CA MET A 242 -4.63 4.02 14.77
C MET A 242 -5.45 2.78 14.37
N CYS A 243 -4.84 1.86 13.60
CA CYS A 243 -5.53 0.68 13.11
C CYS A 243 -6.03 -0.23 14.25
N TRP A 244 -5.33 -0.23 15.39
CA TRP A 244 -5.71 -0.97 16.60
C TRP A 244 -7.05 -0.50 17.19
N ALA A 245 -7.38 0.80 17.04
CA ALA A 245 -8.59 1.42 17.58
C ALA A 245 -9.76 1.46 16.58
N GLN A 246 -9.62 0.83 15.40
CA GLN A 246 -10.69 0.81 14.39
C GLN A 246 -11.90 -0.02 14.87
N PRO A 247 -13.13 0.44 14.55
CA PRO A 247 -13.52 1.66 13.80
C PRO A 247 -13.26 2.97 14.57
N VAL A 248 -12.50 3.89 13.97
CA VAL A 248 -12.20 5.20 14.54
C VAL A 248 -13.15 6.26 13.98
N VAL A 249 -13.64 7.12 14.85
CA VAL A 249 -14.43 8.31 14.50
C VAL A 249 -13.69 9.56 14.96
N GLU A 250 -13.45 10.46 14.03
CA GLU A 250 -12.90 11.80 14.30
C GLU A 250 -14.05 12.80 14.40
N VAL A 251 -14.13 13.51 15.51
CA VAL A 251 -15.09 14.61 15.68
C VAL A 251 -14.39 15.91 15.32
N LEU A 252 -14.81 16.51 14.22
CA LEU A 252 -14.22 17.71 13.64
C LEU A 252 -15.21 18.87 13.78
N ARG A 253 -14.80 19.93 14.50
CA ARG A 253 -15.60 21.15 14.73
C ARG A 253 -14.75 22.37 14.49
N ASP A 254 -15.34 23.41 13.94
CA ASP A 254 -14.65 24.68 13.69
C ASP A 254 -14.15 25.30 15.00
N GLY A 255 -12.87 25.73 15.00
CA GLY A 255 -12.25 26.38 16.12
C GLY A 255 -12.01 25.50 17.36
N ARG A 256 -12.22 24.18 17.24
CA ARG A 256 -11.93 23.22 18.32
C ARG A 256 -10.84 22.23 17.90
N PRO A 257 -10.06 21.71 18.84
CA PRO A 257 -9.15 20.62 18.58
C PRO A 257 -9.89 19.40 18.02
N ARG A 258 -9.22 18.63 17.21
CA ARG A 258 -9.67 17.32 16.70
C ARG A 258 -9.83 16.36 17.89
N LEU A 259 -10.98 15.69 17.97
CA LEU A 259 -11.20 14.62 18.95
C LEU A 259 -11.19 13.28 18.21
N THR A 260 -10.25 12.41 18.53
CA THR A 260 -10.17 11.02 18.04
C THR A 260 -10.83 10.08 19.05
N THR A 261 -11.76 9.25 18.61
CA THR A 261 -12.42 8.25 19.46
C THR A 261 -12.54 6.90 18.76
N GLY A 262 -12.39 5.80 19.50
CA GLY A 262 -12.49 4.42 18.98
C GLY A 262 -12.04 3.37 20.01
N PRO A 263 -12.43 2.08 19.83
CA PRO A 263 -13.26 1.58 18.73
C PRO A 263 -14.75 1.93 18.90
N ILE A 264 -15.38 2.36 17.82
CA ILE A 264 -16.81 2.65 17.78
C ILE A 264 -17.52 1.57 16.94
N THR A 265 -18.02 0.54 17.56
CA THR A 265 -18.87 -0.47 16.91
C THR A 265 -20.29 0.07 16.69
N VAL A 266 -21.11 -0.64 15.92
CA VAL A 266 -22.51 -0.25 15.67
C VAL A 266 -23.27 -0.04 16.99
N GLU A 267 -23.04 -0.92 17.97
CA GLU A 267 -23.67 -0.87 19.30
C GLU A 267 -23.20 0.34 20.14
N ALA A 268 -22.00 0.84 19.87
CA ALA A 268 -21.44 2.00 20.57
C ALA A 268 -21.92 3.35 19.99
N VAL A 269 -22.49 3.36 18.78
CA VAL A 269 -22.96 4.60 18.10
C VAL A 269 -23.94 5.40 18.97
N PRO A 270 -25.00 4.83 19.56
CA PRO A 270 -25.93 5.59 20.40
C PRO A 270 -25.26 6.27 21.60
N ARG A 271 -24.30 5.58 22.23
CA ARG A 271 -23.52 6.12 23.37
C ARG A 271 -22.65 7.30 22.97
N LEU A 272 -21.94 7.18 21.82
CA LEU A 272 -21.13 8.29 21.30
C LEU A 272 -21.99 9.53 21.05
N LEU A 273 -23.13 9.38 20.35
CA LEU A 273 -24.01 10.51 20.02
C LEU A 273 -24.65 11.12 21.28
N ASN A 274 -25.01 10.32 22.28
CA ASN A 274 -25.47 10.84 23.59
C ASN A 274 -24.40 11.68 24.28
N ALA A 275 -23.16 11.21 24.32
CA ALA A 275 -22.05 11.95 24.92
C ALA A 275 -21.78 13.28 24.20
N LEU A 276 -21.84 13.29 22.86
CA LEU A 276 -21.68 14.51 22.06
C LEU A 276 -22.84 15.50 22.26
N ALA A 277 -24.07 15.01 22.42
CA ALA A 277 -25.25 15.85 22.70
C ALA A 277 -25.21 16.44 24.11
N ALA A 278 -24.73 15.69 25.09
CA ALA A 278 -24.59 16.12 26.48
C ALA A 278 -23.38 17.06 26.72
N GLY A 279 -22.52 17.25 25.73
CA GLY A 279 -21.30 18.06 25.87
C GLY A 279 -20.30 17.42 26.84
N VAL A 280 -20.26 16.09 26.96
CA VAL A 280 -19.29 15.38 27.80
C VAL A 280 -17.87 15.83 27.47
N ALA A 281 -17.03 15.96 28.50
CA ALA A 281 -15.65 16.43 28.34
C ALA A 281 -14.91 15.56 27.30
N GLU A 282 -14.27 16.24 26.33
CA GLU A 282 -13.59 15.59 25.20
C GLU A 282 -12.53 14.57 25.67
N ARG A 283 -11.91 14.79 26.85
CA ARG A 283 -10.97 13.86 27.48
C ARG A 283 -11.55 12.47 27.78
N GLU A 284 -12.83 12.38 28.08
CA GLU A 284 -13.48 11.10 28.41
C GLU A 284 -13.77 10.25 27.15
N LEU A 285 -13.77 10.90 25.98
CA LEU A 285 -14.00 10.25 24.68
C LEU A 285 -12.70 10.04 23.89
N ALA A 286 -11.63 10.73 24.28
CA ALA A 286 -10.36 10.71 23.56
C ALA A 286 -9.69 9.32 23.61
N ALA A 287 -9.16 8.90 22.48
CA ALA A 287 -8.33 7.71 22.36
C ALA A 287 -6.96 8.09 21.78
N GLY A 288 -5.89 7.64 22.40
CA GLY A 288 -4.56 7.60 21.79
C GLY A 288 -3.74 8.88 21.83
N ASP A 289 -3.99 9.82 22.73
CA ASP A 289 -3.16 11.02 22.89
C ASP A 289 -1.69 10.66 23.15
N ASP A 290 -1.43 9.63 23.93
CA ASP A 290 -0.11 9.07 24.22
C ASP A 290 0.58 8.44 23.01
N VAL A 291 -0.17 7.96 22.04
CA VAL A 291 0.34 7.40 20.77
C VAL A 291 0.70 8.51 19.78
N MET A 292 -0.06 9.62 19.82
CA MET A 292 0.14 10.73 18.90
C MET A 292 1.32 11.62 19.29
N ALA A 293 1.57 11.78 20.59
CA ALA A 293 2.59 12.69 21.12
C ALA A 293 4.02 12.42 20.61
N PRO A 294 4.50 11.15 20.49
CA PRO A 294 5.84 10.88 19.97
C PRO A 294 5.98 11.06 18.45
N GLN A 295 4.89 11.18 17.71
CA GLN A 295 4.89 11.20 16.25
C GLN A 295 5.16 12.58 15.67
N ARG A 296 5.80 12.61 14.50
CA ARG A 296 5.91 13.79 13.65
C ARG A 296 5.03 13.62 12.42
N ARG A 297 3.75 13.94 12.57
CA ARG A 297 2.73 13.71 11.52
C ARG A 297 2.79 14.81 10.45
N LEU A 298 3.58 14.55 9.41
CA LEU A 298 3.76 15.42 8.25
C LEU A 298 3.07 14.85 7.01
N LEU A 299 3.35 13.58 6.71
CA LEU A 299 2.82 12.89 5.53
C LEU A 299 1.37 12.43 5.75
N ILE A 300 1.05 12.02 6.97
CA ILE A 300 -0.28 11.53 7.37
C ILE A 300 -1.12 12.56 8.13
N GLU A 301 -0.75 13.82 8.06
CA GLU A 301 -1.43 14.92 8.76
C GLU A 301 -2.93 14.99 8.45
N ARG A 302 -3.29 14.86 7.15
CA ARG A 302 -4.67 14.94 6.67
C ARG A 302 -5.43 13.63 6.77
N CYS A 303 -4.72 12.52 6.99
CA CYS A 303 -5.35 11.20 7.13
C CYS A 303 -6.28 11.16 8.36
N GLY A 304 -7.50 10.70 8.16
CA GLY A 304 -8.56 10.70 9.16
C GLY A 304 -9.38 12.00 9.24
N MET A 305 -8.96 13.09 8.58
CA MET A 305 -9.67 14.37 8.58
C MET A 305 -10.31 14.69 7.23
N ALA A 306 -9.53 14.59 6.15
CA ALA A 306 -10.01 14.88 4.82
C ALA A 306 -10.78 13.66 4.25
N ASP A 307 -11.87 13.95 3.53
CA ASP A 307 -12.55 12.95 2.72
C ASP A 307 -11.71 12.68 1.45
N PRO A 308 -11.15 11.46 1.29
CA PRO A 308 -10.30 11.14 0.15
C PRO A 308 -11.05 11.15 -1.19
N SER A 309 -12.39 11.20 -1.14
CA SER A 309 -13.28 11.23 -2.31
C SER A 309 -13.86 12.62 -2.59
N ASP A 310 -13.35 13.68 -1.93
CA ASP A 310 -13.81 15.06 -2.11
C ASP A 310 -12.64 16.03 -2.30
N ILE A 311 -12.41 16.44 -3.56
CA ILE A 311 -11.37 17.40 -3.90
C ILE A 311 -11.56 18.77 -3.22
N ALA A 312 -12.81 19.21 -3.00
CA ALA A 312 -13.07 20.46 -2.30
C ALA A 312 -12.60 20.37 -0.84
N ASP A 313 -12.80 19.22 -0.19
CA ASP A 313 -12.26 18.98 1.15
C ASP A 313 -10.73 18.94 1.15
N ALA A 314 -10.12 18.27 0.19
CA ALA A 314 -8.66 18.26 0.03
C ALA A 314 -8.08 19.66 -0.17
N LEU A 315 -8.70 20.52 -0.99
CA LEU A 315 -8.29 21.91 -1.23
C LEU A 315 -8.40 22.77 0.05
N ARG A 316 -9.45 22.59 0.84
CA ARG A 316 -9.60 23.28 2.15
C ARG A 316 -8.47 22.92 3.11
N HIS A 317 -7.98 21.67 3.03
CA HIS A 317 -6.85 21.19 3.83
C HIS A 317 -5.49 21.42 3.14
N GLY A 318 -5.41 22.31 2.14
CA GLY A 318 -4.15 22.77 1.54
C GLY A 318 -3.61 21.91 0.38
N ALA A 319 -4.36 20.93 -0.12
CA ALA A 319 -3.92 20.17 -1.30
C ALA A 319 -3.70 21.07 -2.51
N TYR A 320 -2.71 20.74 -3.34
CA TYR A 320 -2.27 21.44 -4.55
C TYR A 320 -1.68 22.84 -4.34
N ALA A 321 -1.53 23.33 -3.09
CA ALA A 321 -0.96 24.64 -2.81
C ALA A 321 0.53 24.72 -3.16
N ALA A 322 1.30 23.70 -2.81
CA ALA A 322 2.72 23.63 -3.13
C ALA A 322 2.95 23.56 -4.65
N PHE A 323 2.11 22.83 -5.38
CA PHE A 323 2.19 22.77 -6.83
C PHE A 323 1.84 24.11 -7.48
N ALA A 324 0.76 24.78 -7.06
CA ALA A 324 0.38 26.07 -7.58
C ALA A 324 1.50 27.12 -7.38
N ARG A 325 2.17 27.10 -6.23
CA ARG A 325 3.34 27.92 -5.94
C ARG A 325 4.50 27.58 -6.88
N ALA A 326 4.85 26.30 -7.04
CA ALA A 326 5.94 25.89 -7.94
C ALA A 326 5.70 26.32 -9.40
N LEU A 327 4.44 26.29 -9.86
CA LEU A 327 4.05 26.79 -11.18
C LEU A 327 4.17 28.32 -11.29
N GLU A 328 3.76 29.06 -10.27
CA GLU A 328 3.83 30.52 -10.24
C GLU A 328 5.28 30.99 -10.26
N ASP A 329 6.16 30.33 -9.50
CA ASP A 329 7.61 30.59 -9.48
C ASP A 329 8.27 30.26 -10.84
N GLY A 330 7.69 29.33 -11.62
CA GLY A 330 8.09 29.04 -13.01
C GLY A 330 9.44 28.39 -13.20
N HIS A 331 10.11 27.90 -12.13
CA HIS A 331 11.48 27.39 -12.16
C HIS A 331 11.57 25.91 -11.78
N PRO A 332 11.43 24.96 -12.74
CA PRO A 332 11.48 23.53 -12.43
C PRO A 332 12.76 23.06 -11.73
N SER A 333 13.91 23.66 -12.07
CA SER A 333 15.21 23.32 -11.45
C SER A 333 15.27 23.74 -9.98
N ALA A 334 14.59 24.82 -9.59
CA ALA A 334 14.51 25.23 -8.18
C ALA A 334 13.83 24.17 -7.31
N VAL A 335 12.80 23.48 -7.84
CA VAL A 335 12.17 22.35 -7.15
C VAL A 335 13.16 21.21 -6.90
N ILE A 336 14.04 20.92 -7.88
CA ILE A 336 15.07 19.88 -7.72
C ILE A 336 16.08 20.31 -6.64
N GLU A 337 16.44 21.59 -6.58
CA GLU A 337 17.39 22.10 -5.56
C GLU A 337 16.76 22.09 -4.16
N GLU A 338 15.46 22.37 -4.01
CA GLU A 338 14.76 22.21 -2.72
C GLU A 338 14.76 20.75 -2.27
N VAL A 339 14.48 19.80 -3.19
CA VAL A 339 14.54 18.36 -2.89
C VAL A 339 15.97 17.91 -2.55
N ARG A 340 16.99 18.54 -3.18
CA ARG A 340 18.41 18.30 -2.88
C ARG A 340 18.77 18.81 -1.49
N ALA A 341 18.39 20.06 -1.18
CA ALA A 341 18.62 20.68 0.13
C ALA A 341 17.92 19.92 1.27
N ALA A 342 16.77 19.32 0.96
CA ALA A 342 16.04 18.45 1.89
C ALA A 342 16.78 17.14 2.21
N GLY A 343 17.75 16.74 1.42
CA GLY A 343 18.41 15.43 1.53
C GLY A 343 17.45 14.26 1.33
N LEU A 344 16.34 14.45 0.59
CA LEU A 344 15.30 13.43 0.45
C LEU A 344 15.84 12.18 -0.25
N ALA A 345 15.98 11.11 0.51
CA ALA A 345 16.31 9.78 0.02
C ALA A 345 15.02 8.95 -0.21
N GLY A 346 15.07 8.02 -1.17
CA GLY A 346 13.95 7.13 -1.48
C GLY A 346 13.47 6.34 -0.27
N ARG A 347 12.15 6.19 -0.09
CA ARG A 347 11.50 5.51 1.04
C ARG A 347 11.06 4.07 0.74
N GLY A 348 11.33 3.59 -0.48
CA GLY A 348 11.07 2.20 -0.90
C GLY A 348 12.17 1.20 -0.54
N GLY A 349 13.05 1.49 0.43
CA GLY A 349 14.07 0.59 0.95
C GLY A 349 15.50 0.82 0.42
N ALA A 350 15.68 1.31 -0.81
CA ALA A 350 17.01 1.52 -1.42
C ALA A 350 17.72 2.81 -0.98
N TYR A 351 17.00 3.81 -0.48
CA TYR A 351 17.52 5.09 0.01
C TYR A 351 18.40 5.87 -0.99
N PHE A 352 18.12 5.74 -2.27
CA PHE A 352 18.80 6.53 -3.30
C PHE A 352 18.33 8.00 -3.27
N GLN A 353 19.24 8.95 -3.50
CA GLN A 353 18.95 10.38 -3.45
C GLN A 353 18.00 10.81 -4.57
N THR A 354 16.81 11.32 -4.19
CA THR A 354 15.73 11.68 -5.12
C THR A 354 16.14 12.77 -6.10
N ALA A 355 16.79 13.82 -5.63
CA ALA A 355 17.24 14.94 -6.46
C ALA A 355 18.26 14.54 -7.53
N VAL A 356 19.14 13.57 -7.24
CA VAL A 356 20.11 13.04 -8.22
C VAL A 356 19.37 12.36 -9.37
N LYS A 357 18.39 11.52 -9.07
CA LYS A 357 17.56 10.83 -10.06
C LYS A 357 16.77 11.84 -10.92
N TRP A 358 16.19 12.86 -10.30
CA TRP A 358 15.43 13.90 -10.99
C TRP A 358 16.31 14.76 -11.91
N ALA A 359 17.45 15.22 -11.42
CA ALA A 359 18.40 16.00 -12.21
C ALA A 359 18.91 15.22 -13.43
N ALA A 360 19.27 13.94 -13.26
CA ALA A 360 19.71 13.09 -14.35
C ALA A 360 18.64 12.93 -15.45
N CYS A 361 17.38 12.63 -15.05
CA CYS A 361 16.28 12.53 -16.01
C CYS A 361 15.98 13.87 -16.69
N ARG A 362 16.01 14.99 -15.94
CA ARG A 362 15.81 16.32 -16.52
C ARG A 362 16.86 16.64 -17.58
N ALA A 363 18.11 16.30 -17.33
CA ALA A 363 19.24 16.53 -18.27
C ALA A 363 19.22 15.59 -19.49
N ALA A 364 18.56 14.43 -19.40
CA ALA A 364 18.47 13.48 -20.51
C ALA A 364 17.76 14.10 -21.72
N THR A 365 18.29 13.86 -22.93
CA THR A 365 17.81 14.46 -24.18
C THR A 365 16.59 13.77 -24.79
N GLY A 366 16.22 12.57 -24.33
CA GLY A 366 15.09 11.80 -24.86
C GLY A 366 13.72 12.43 -24.52
N ALA A 367 12.76 12.28 -25.42
CA ALA A 367 11.37 12.71 -25.24
C ALA A 367 10.38 11.63 -25.76
N PRO A 368 9.16 11.52 -25.25
CA PRO A 368 8.69 12.14 -23.99
C PRO A 368 9.44 11.60 -22.78
N LYS A 369 9.46 12.36 -21.67
CA LYS A 369 9.91 11.88 -20.37
C LYS A 369 8.73 11.34 -19.59
N PHE A 370 8.99 10.30 -18.77
CA PHE A 370 7.96 9.65 -17.96
C PHE A 370 8.26 9.79 -16.46
N LEU A 371 7.19 9.95 -15.69
CA LEU A 371 7.20 9.73 -14.25
C LEU A 371 6.39 8.45 -13.94
N VAL A 372 6.98 7.52 -13.22
CA VAL A 372 6.27 6.33 -12.74
C VAL A 372 6.24 6.33 -11.22
N VAL A 373 5.06 6.28 -10.65
CA VAL A 373 4.86 6.10 -9.22
C VAL A 373 4.86 4.61 -8.93
N ASN A 374 5.81 4.17 -8.11
CA ASN A 374 5.86 2.81 -7.62
C ASN A 374 4.99 2.69 -6.36
N GLY A 375 3.75 2.28 -6.56
CA GLY A 375 2.77 1.90 -5.54
C GLY A 375 2.64 0.39 -5.39
N GLU A 376 3.67 -0.35 -5.81
CA GLU A 376 3.76 -1.79 -5.64
C GLU A 376 4.29 -2.11 -4.24
N GLU A 377 3.39 -2.21 -3.28
CA GLU A 377 3.68 -2.55 -1.90
C GLU A 377 3.30 -4.02 -1.64
N GLY A 378 4.17 -4.93 -2.09
CA GLY A 378 3.96 -6.37 -2.07
C GLY A 378 4.72 -7.13 -0.97
N GLU A 379 5.35 -6.45 0.00
CA GLU A 379 6.13 -7.08 1.07
C GLU A 379 5.28 -7.44 2.29
N PRO A 380 5.26 -8.70 2.77
CA PRO A 380 4.62 -9.06 4.03
C PRO A 380 5.11 -8.25 5.23
N GLY A 381 4.16 -7.64 5.96
CA GLY A 381 4.46 -6.76 7.09
C GLY A 381 4.58 -5.27 6.72
N ILE A 382 4.47 -4.91 5.44
CA ILE A 382 4.52 -3.53 4.94
C ILE A 382 3.14 -3.12 4.43
N PHE A 383 2.61 -1.97 4.91
CA PHE A 383 1.27 -1.49 4.56
C PHE A 383 1.12 0.04 4.70
N LYS A 384 2.23 0.78 4.51
CA LYS A 384 2.31 2.23 4.66
C LYS A 384 1.92 3.02 3.41
N ASP A 385 2.31 2.54 2.21
CA ASP A 385 2.01 3.20 0.94
C ASP A 385 0.53 3.07 0.59
N ARG A 386 -0.07 1.90 0.85
CA ARG A 386 -1.51 1.68 0.81
C ARG A 386 -2.25 2.68 1.71
N HIS A 387 -1.79 2.86 2.95
CA HIS A 387 -2.37 3.80 3.91
C HIS A 387 -2.38 5.24 3.36
N LEU A 388 -1.29 5.67 2.73
CA LEU A 388 -1.18 6.99 2.10
C LEU A 388 -2.14 7.14 0.92
N MET A 389 -2.14 6.19 -0.01
CA MET A 389 -3.00 6.21 -1.19
C MET A 389 -4.50 6.18 -0.84
N GLU A 390 -4.85 5.45 0.23
CA GLU A 390 -6.22 5.39 0.74
C GLU A 390 -6.60 6.64 1.53
N GLY A 391 -5.65 7.23 2.25
CA GLY A 391 -5.90 8.33 3.18
C GLY A 391 -5.92 9.71 2.53
N ASP A 392 -5.03 9.95 1.56
CA ASP A 392 -4.87 11.25 0.93
C ASP A 392 -4.40 11.15 -0.53
N PRO A 393 -5.26 10.63 -1.44
CA PRO A 393 -4.91 10.46 -2.84
C PRO A 393 -4.60 11.80 -3.54
N HIS A 394 -5.20 12.91 -3.10
CA HIS A 394 -4.95 14.23 -3.67
C HIS A 394 -3.53 14.74 -3.38
N ARG A 395 -2.94 14.38 -2.22
CA ARG A 395 -1.54 14.70 -1.93
C ARG A 395 -0.58 13.94 -2.85
N LEU A 396 -0.90 12.69 -3.17
CA LEU A 396 -0.10 11.93 -4.15
C LEU A 396 -0.19 12.57 -5.54
N LEU A 397 -1.38 12.97 -5.99
CA LEU A 397 -1.55 13.65 -7.28
C LEU A 397 -0.80 14.99 -7.31
N GLU A 398 -0.84 15.78 -6.24
CA GLU A 398 -0.03 17.01 -6.11
C GLU A 398 1.46 16.72 -6.24
N ALA A 399 1.96 15.70 -5.53
CA ALA A 399 3.36 15.30 -5.59
C ALA A 399 3.79 14.84 -7.00
N VAL A 400 2.90 14.12 -7.70
CA VAL A 400 3.10 13.70 -9.10
C VAL A 400 3.21 14.91 -10.02
N LEU A 401 2.37 15.92 -9.84
CA LEU A 401 2.41 17.16 -10.62
C LEU A 401 3.72 17.92 -10.40
N ILE A 402 4.15 18.07 -9.14
CA ILE A 402 5.42 18.74 -8.79
C ILE A 402 6.61 17.98 -9.39
N ALA A 403 6.65 16.65 -9.24
CA ALA A 403 7.73 15.83 -9.75
C ALA A 403 7.79 15.85 -11.29
N ALA A 404 6.64 15.74 -11.96
CA ALA A 404 6.55 15.82 -13.42
C ALA A 404 7.02 17.19 -13.96
N PHE A 405 6.59 18.26 -13.31
CA PHE A 405 7.08 19.62 -13.63
C PHE A 405 8.61 19.73 -13.46
N ALA A 406 9.13 19.26 -12.33
CA ALA A 406 10.56 19.32 -12.03
C ALA A 406 11.42 18.60 -13.07
N ILE A 407 11.02 17.38 -13.50
CA ILE A 407 11.81 16.57 -14.45
C ILE A 407 11.47 16.85 -15.92
N GLY A 408 10.40 17.60 -16.20
CA GLY A 408 9.91 17.88 -17.55
C GLY A 408 9.15 16.70 -18.16
N ALA A 409 8.47 15.87 -17.34
CA ALA A 409 7.63 14.78 -17.81
C ALA A 409 6.27 15.28 -18.26
N THR A 410 5.78 14.74 -19.38
CA THR A 410 4.44 15.01 -19.91
C THR A 410 3.46 13.86 -19.68
N ARG A 411 3.95 12.72 -19.20
CA ARG A 411 3.16 11.52 -18.86
C ARG A 411 3.58 10.97 -17.50
N ALA A 412 2.59 10.68 -16.67
CA ALA A 412 2.80 10.02 -15.38
C ALA A 412 1.93 8.76 -15.29
N ILE A 413 2.47 7.70 -14.70
CA ILE A 413 1.78 6.44 -14.49
C ILE A 413 1.85 6.09 -13.00
N LEU A 414 0.69 5.92 -12.37
CA LEU A 414 0.56 5.39 -11.03
C LEU A 414 0.42 3.87 -11.14
N TYR A 415 1.49 3.15 -10.82
CA TYR A 415 1.48 1.69 -10.81
C TYR A 415 1.13 1.20 -9.41
N ILE A 416 -0.01 0.53 -9.27
CA ILE A 416 -0.61 0.14 -7.99
C ILE A 416 -0.64 -1.37 -7.87
N HIS A 417 -0.29 -1.89 -6.69
CA HIS A 417 -0.38 -3.32 -6.38
C HIS A 417 -1.77 -3.89 -6.72
N GLY A 418 -1.80 -5.08 -7.34
CA GLY A 418 -3.03 -5.66 -7.87
C GLY A 418 -4.14 -5.83 -6.84
N GLU A 419 -3.81 -6.23 -5.61
CA GLU A 419 -4.76 -6.40 -4.52
C GLU A 419 -5.14 -5.11 -3.78
N ALA A 420 -4.51 -3.97 -4.09
CA ALA A 420 -4.82 -2.68 -3.47
C ALA A 420 -6.05 -2.00 -4.12
N GLU A 421 -7.19 -2.69 -4.10
CA GLU A 421 -8.44 -2.26 -4.76
C GLU A 421 -8.95 -0.91 -4.26
N LEU A 422 -8.93 -0.68 -2.94
CA LEU A 422 -9.39 0.57 -2.33
C LEU A 422 -8.48 1.74 -2.74
N SER A 423 -7.16 1.53 -2.75
CA SER A 423 -6.18 2.53 -3.20
C SER A 423 -6.42 2.92 -4.66
N ALA A 424 -6.61 1.93 -5.54
CA ALA A 424 -6.85 2.16 -6.96
C ALA A 424 -8.16 2.93 -7.20
N ARG A 425 -9.25 2.57 -6.50
CA ARG A 425 -10.55 3.26 -6.60
C ARG A 425 -10.46 4.70 -6.12
N ARG A 426 -9.85 4.96 -4.96
CA ARG A 426 -9.72 6.33 -4.43
C ARG A 426 -8.87 7.21 -5.32
N LEU A 427 -7.77 6.68 -5.83
CA LEU A 427 -6.93 7.39 -6.81
C LEU A 427 -7.67 7.65 -8.12
N ALA A 428 -8.50 6.73 -8.61
CA ALA A 428 -9.29 6.95 -9.81
C ALA A 428 -10.32 8.09 -9.62
N VAL A 429 -11.02 8.10 -8.48
CA VAL A 429 -11.95 9.20 -8.12
C VAL A 429 -11.20 10.53 -8.01
N ALA A 430 -10.10 10.55 -7.28
CA ALA A 430 -9.30 11.77 -7.10
C ALA A 430 -8.73 12.30 -8.43
N LEU A 431 -8.28 11.40 -9.32
CA LEU A 431 -7.77 11.77 -10.65
C LEU A 431 -8.86 12.39 -11.53
N GLU A 432 -10.06 11.81 -11.53
CA GLU A 432 -11.18 12.34 -12.29
C GLU A 432 -11.61 13.73 -11.76
N GLN A 433 -11.66 13.88 -10.45
CA GLN A 433 -11.91 15.18 -9.82
C GLN A 433 -10.82 16.20 -10.18
N ALA A 434 -9.54 15.82 -10.08
CA ALA A 434 -8.44 16.70 -10.44
C ALA A 434 -8.47 17.15 -11.91
N ARG A 435 -8.91 16.27 -12.82
CA ARG A 435 -9.16 16.62 -14.24
C ARG A 435 -10.30 17.63 -14.38
N SER A 436 -11.41 17.35 -13.74
CA SER A 436 -12.61 18.23 -13.82
C SER A 436 -12.40 19.61 -13.19
N TRP A 437 -11.42 19.71 -12.26
CA TRP A 437 -11.03 20.98 -11.63
C TRP A 437 -9.82 21.65 -12.32
N GLY A 438 -9.35 21.15 -13.46
CA GLY A 438 -8.24 21.72 -14.24
C GLY A 438 -6.87 21.62 -13.58
N LEU A 439 -6.71 20.68 -12.63
CA LEU A 439 -5.47 20.41 -11.92
C LEU A 439 -4.62 19.31 -12.58
N VAL A 440 -5.21 18.51 -13.48
CA VAL A 440 -4.55 17.48 -14.28
C VAL A 440 -5.06 17.56 -15.71
N GLY A 441 -4.22 17.34 -16.70
CA GLY A 441 -4.57 17.35 -18.11
C GLY A 441 -3.83 18.43 -18.90
N PRO A 442 -4.45 19.02 -19.95
CA PRO A 442 -3.84 20.07 -20.73
C PRO A 442 -3.86 21.41 -19.97
N ARG A 443 -2.79 22.19 -20.09
CA ARG A 443 -2.68 23.55 -19.56
C ARG A 443 -3.11 23.68 -18.09
N VAL A 444 -2.49 22.87 -17.23
CA VAL A 444 -2.83 22.80 -15.79
C VAL A 444 -2.79 24.20 -15.16
N LEU A 445 -3.85 24.57 -14.45
CA LEU A 445 -4.05 25.93 -13.90
C LEU A 445 -3.83 27.03 -14.94
N GLY A 446 -4.04 26.73 -16.25
CA GLY A 446 -3.87 27.65 -17.36
C GLY A 446 -2.41 27.94 -17.74
N SER A 447 -1.46 27.26 -17.14
CA SER A 447 -0.02 27.32 -17.50
C SER A 447 0.26 26.58 -18.81
N ASP A 448 1.52 26.60 -19.25
CA ASP A 448 1.97 25.81 -20.40
C ASP A 448 2.28 24.34 -20.00
N VAL A 449 2.14 23.99 -18.73
CA VAL A 449 2.33 22.63 -18.24
C VAL A 449 1.12 21.77 -18.58
N SER A 450 1.37 20.64 -19.24
CA SER A 450 0.36 19.63 -19.54
C SER A 450 0.85 18.27 -19.05
N LEU A 451 0.02 17.54 -18.33
CA LEU A 451 0.36 16.23 -17.78
C LEU A 451 -0.77 15.24 -17.98
N ALA A 452 -0.51 14.19 -18.74
CA ALA A 452 -1.39 13.02 -18.81
C ALA A 452 -1.06 12.07 -17.65
N VAL A 453 -2.06 11.74 -16.84
CA VAL A 453 -1.90 10.80 -15.72
C VAL A 453 -2.76 9.58 -15.96
N GLU A 454 -2.17 8.40 -15.76
CA GLU A 454 -2.80 7.10 -15.95
C GLU A 454 -2.59 6.22 -14.70
N ILE A 455 -3.60 5.41 -14.36
CA ILE A 455 -3.48 4.39 -13.30
C ILE A 455 -3.36 3.03 -13.98
N ARG A 456 -2.33 2.27 -13.58
CA ARG A 456 -2.11 0.87 -13.99
C ARG A 456 -2.05 -0.01 -12.74
N ARG A 457 -2.65 -1.18 -12.83
CA ARG A 457 -2.63 -2.16 -11.75
C ARG A 457 -1.68 -3.31 -12.09
N GLY A 458 -0.88 -3.72 -11.12
CA GLY A 458 -0.16 -4.99 -11.14
C GLY A 458 -1.11 -6.18 -11.06
N ALA A 459 -0.56 -7.37 -11.13
CA ALA A 459 -1.29 -8.63 -10.96
C ALA A 459 -0.55 -9.58 -9.99
N GLY A 460 0.00 -9.01 -8.92
CA GLY A 460 0.80 -9.71 -7.93
C GLY A 460 2.24 -9.93 -8.37
N GLY A 461 3.08 -10.29 -7.39
CA GLY A 461 4.50 -10.52 -7.57
C GLY A 461 5.36 -9.42 -6.97
N PHE A 462 6.07 -9.76 -5.88
CA PHE A 462 6.97 -8.84 -5.17
C PHE A 462 8.06 -8.23 -6.08
N VAL A 463 8.50 -8.97 -7.12
CA VAL A 463 9.47 -8.47 -8.08
C VAL A 463 9.03 -7.19 -8.81
N LEU A 464 7.74 -6.90 -8.88
CA LEU A 464 7.19 -5.67 -9.46
C LEU A 464 7.57 -4.41 -8.68
N GLY A 465 8.02 -4.54 -7.43
CA GLY A 465 8.64 -3.45 -6.67
C GLY A 465 10.01 -3.03 -7.21
N GLU A 466 10.69 -3.90 -7.98
CA GLU A 466 11.94 -3.57 -8.66
C GLU A 466 11.65 -2.68 -9.88
N GLU A 467 12.34 -1.54 -9.98
CA GLU A 467 12.00 -0.48 -10.93
C GLU A 467 11.97 -0.94 -12.41
N THR A 468 12.83 -1.87 -12.82
CA THR A 468 12.89 -2.33 -14.22
C THR A 468 11.90 -3.46 -14.50
N ALA A 469 11.60 -4.32 -13.53
CA ALA A 469 10.54 -5.32 -13.64
C ALA A 469 9.15 -4.67 -13.74
N LEU A 470 8.94 -3.56 -13.00
CA LEU A 470 7.75 -2.72 -13.13
C LEU A 470 7.61 -2.16 -14.56
N LEU A 471 8.70 -1.68 -15.15
CA LEU A 471 8.69 -1.20 -16.54
C LEU A 471 8.35 -2.31 -17.54
N GLU A 472 8.89 -3.52 -17.37
CA GLU A 472 8.52 -4.68 -18.20
C GLU A 472 7.01 -4.98 -18.12
N SER A 473 6.44 -4.91 -16.91
CA SER A 473 5.00 -5.07 -16.70
C SER A 473 4.18 -4.02 -17.45
N LEU A 474 4.57 -2.74 -17.36
CA LEU A 474 3.92 -1.64 -18.10
C LEU A 474 4.02 -1.83 -19.62
N GLU A 475 5.08 -2.45 -20.10
CA GLU A 475 5.28 -2.77 -21.52
C GLU A 475 4.57 -4.06 -21.95
N GLY A 476 3.77 -4.69 -21.05
CA GLY A 476 3.00 -5.90 -21.35
C GLY A 476 3.84 -7.17 -21.46
N ARG A 477 4.92 -7.25 -20.67
CA ARG A 477 5.83 -8.39 -20.62
C ARG A 477 5.81 -9.05 -19.25
N ARG A 478 6.50 -10.19 -19.11
CA ARG A 478 6.77 -10.78 -17.79
C ARG A 478 7.63 -9.84 -16.96
N ALA A 479 7.33 -9.71 -15.68
CA ALA A 479 8.06 -8.87 -14.72
C ALA A 479 9.45 -9.44 -14.42
N LEU A 480 10.41 -9.18 -15.31
CA LEU A 480 11.79 -9.63 -15.20
C LEU A 480 12.74 -8.42 -15.14
N PRO A 481 13.57 -8.29 -14.10
CA PRO A 481 14.52 -7.18 -13.99
C PRO A 481 15.44 -7.07 -15.21
N ARG A 482 15.73 -5.83 -15.64
CA ARG A 482 16.68 -5.54 -16.72
C ARG A 482 18.10 -5.49 -16.17
N THR A 483 19.08 -5.76 -17.03
CA THR A 483 20.49 -5.46 -16.74
C THR A 483 20.71 -3.94 -16.74
N ARG A 484 21.54 -3.45 -15.86
CA ARG A 484 21.94 -2.04 -15.78
C ARG A 484 23.45 -1.93 -15.91
N PRO A 485 24.05 -0.94 -16.62
CA PRO A 485 23.41 0.10 -17.44
C PRO A 485 22.70 -0.43 -18.70
N PRO A 486 21.80 0.36 -19.37
CA PRO A 486 21.39 1.72 -19.02
C PRO A 486 20.45 1.79 -17.82
N PHE A 487 20.49 2.92 -17.10
CA PHE A 487 19.54 3.18 -16.00
C PHE A 487 18.22 3.75 -16.55
N PRO A 488 17.08 3.58 -15.83
CA PRO A 488 15.79 4.10 -16.30
C PRO A 488 15.75 5.61 -16.60
N VAL A 489 16.56 6.40 -15.90
CA VAL A 489 16.67 7.84 -16.15
C VAL A 489 17.25 8.17 -17.54
N GLU A 490 17.94 7.21 -18.16
CA GLU A 490 18.49 7.28 -19.51
C GLU A 490 17.58 6.57 -20.52
N ALA A 491 17.21 5.32 -20.23
CA ALA A 491 16.42 4.45 -21.10
C ALA A 491 15.47 3.56 -20.28
N GLY A 492 14.35 4.13 -19.81
CA GLY A 492 13.34 3.48 -19.00
C GLY A 492 12.15 2.94 -19.81
N LEU A 493 10.96 3.49 -19.54
CA LEU A 493 9.70 3.07 -20.19
C LEU A 493 9.77 3.38 -21.69
N TYR A 494 9.53 2.35 -22.50
CA TYR A 494 9.65 2.40 -23.97
C TYR A 494 11.00 2.95 -24.46
N GLY A 495 12.08 2.71 -23.70
CA GLY A 495 13.40 3.22 -23.99
C GLY A 495 13.55 4.74 -23.83
N LYS A 496 12.63 5.39 -23.11
CA LYS A 496 12.63 6.83 -22.87
C LYS A 496 13.07 7.18 -21.44
N PRO A 497 13.63 8.39 -21.21
CA PRO A 497 14.00 8.81 -19.86
C PRO A 497 12.82 8.72 -18.89
N THR A 498 13.01 7.98 -17.79
CA THR A 498 11.95 7.68 -16.84
C THR A 498 12.46 7.82 -15.40
N VAL A 499 11.75 8.57 -14.59
CA VAL A 499 11.90 8.55 -13.13
C VAL A 499 10.89 7.58 -12.54
N ILE A 500 11.36 6.67 -11.67
CA ILE A 500 10.49 5.82 -10.84
C ILE A 500 10.70 6.26 -9.38
N ASN A 501 9.61 6.63 -8.69
CA ASN A 501 9.64 6.98 -7.28
C ASN A 501 8.56 6.21 -6.50
N ASN A 502 8.91 5.78 -5.27
CA ASN A 502 7.97 5.20 -4.33
C ASN A 502 6.96 6.24 -3.83
N VAL A 503 5.76 5.80 -3.44
CA VAL A 503 4.65 6.63 -2.94
C VAL A 503 5.07 7.51 -1.76
N GLU A 504 5.64 6.93 -0.68
CA GLU A 504 6.06 7.69 0.50
C GLU A 504 7.11 8.75 0.16
N THR A 505 8.01 8.46 -0.77
CA THR A 505 9.01 9.44 -1.23
C THR A 505 8.33 10.67 -1.84
N LEU A 506 7.36 10.46 -2.72
CA LEU A 506 6.61 11.54 -3.35
C LEU A 506 5.76 12.31 -2.34
N PHE A 507 5.15 11.66 -1.36
CA PHE A 507 4.35 12.32 -0.33
C PHE A 507 5.12 13.38 0.48
N ALA A 508 6.44 13.29 0.57
CA ALA A 508 7.26 14.30 1.24
C ALA A 508 7.43 15.58 0.40
N VAL A 509 7.35 15.48 -0.92
CA VAL A 509 7.67 16.57 -1.86
C VAL A 509 6.81 17.84 -1.65
N PRO A 510 5.46 17.76 -1.50
CA PRO A 510 4.66 18.97 -1.28
C PRO A 510 5.13 19.77 -0.07
N SER A 511 5.41 19.11 1.06
CA SER A 511 5.89 19.82 2.26
C SER A 511 7.28 20.41 2.10
N ILE A 512 8.16 19.77 1.31
CA ILE A 512 9.49 20.30 0.99
C ILE A 512 9.35 21.58 0.15
N VAL A 513 8.50 21.56 -0.86
CA VAL A 513 8.26 22.74 -1.71
C VAL A 513 7.57 23.86 -0.94
N GLU A 514 6.64 23.54 -0.04
CA GLU A 514 5.90 24.52 0.74
C GLU A 514 6.75 25.18 1.84
N ARG A 515 7.57 24.39 2.55
CA ARG A 515 8.30 24.84 3.76
C ARG A 515 9.79 25.03 3.54
N GLY A 516 10.32 24.61 2.39
CA GLY A 516 11.73 24.66 2.03
C GLY A 516 12.51 23.39 2.39
N GLY A 517 13.53 23.07 1.57
CA GLY A 517 14.38 21.91 1.76
C GLY A 517 15.17 21.94 3.07
N ALA A 518 15.69 23.09 3.45
CA ALA A 518 16.43 23.27 4.71
C ALA A 518 15.57 22.98 5.95
N TRP A 519 14.28 23.33 5.92
CA TRP A 519 13.36 22.99 6.98
C TRP A 519 13.20 21.46 7.13
N PHE A 520 13.02 20.74 6.01
CA PHE A 520 12.88 19.28 6.04
C PHE A 520 14.19 18.61 6.50
N ALA A 521 15.34 19.14 6.07
CA ALA A 521 16.65 18.69 6.52
C ALA A 521 16.87 18.88 8.03
N GLY A 522 16.17 19.83 8.66
CA GLY A 522 16.19 20.01 10.12
C GLY A 522 15.52 18.86 10.91
N LEU A 523 14.75 18.01 10.24
CA LEU A 523 14.06 16.87 10.87
C LEU A 523 14.94 15.61 10.83
N GLY A 524 14.86 14.78 11.88
CA GLY A 524 15.48 13.44 11.89
C GLY A 524 16.98 13.45 11.63
N GLY A 525 17.71 14.43 12.13
CA GLY A 525 19.16 14.54 11.94
C GLY A 525 19.56 14.67 10.45
N GLY A 526 18.82 15.43 9.66
CA GLY A 526 19.07 15.63 8.24
C GLY A 526 18.42 14.63 7.30
N ARG A 527 17.49 13.80 7.81
CA ARG A 527 16.90 12.68 7.04
C ARG A 527 15.37 12.77 6.90
N GLY A 528 14.73 13.76 7.53
CA GLY A 528 13.28 13.94 7.52
C GLY A 528 12.53 12.90 8.35
N THR A 529 11.28 12.63 7.96
CA THR A 529 10.42 11.63 8.58
C THR A 529 10.33 10.34 7.75
N LYS A 530 9.84 9.28 8.39
CA LYS A 530 9.53 7.99 7.77
C LYS A 530 8.29 7.39 8.39
N LEU A 531 7.49 6.72 7.56
CA LEU A 531 6.37 5.91 8.01
C LEU A 531 6.83 4.51 8.42
N PHE A 532 6.26 4.03 9.53
CA PHE A 532 6.43 2.68 10.02
C PHE A 532 5.08 1.99 10.15
N GLY A 533 4.98 0.78 9.56
CA GLY A 533 3.86 -0.13 9.78
C GLY A 533 4.19 -1.06 10.96
N LEU A 534 3.46 -0.93 12.06
CA LEU A 534 3.65 -1.72 13.28
C LEU A 534 2.67 -2.89 13.31
N SER A 535 3.15 -4.10 13.57
CA SER A 535 2.34 -5.32 13.64
C SER A 535 3.00 -6.41 14.49
N GLY A 536 2.43 -7.61 14.50
CA GLY A 536 2.88 -8.72 15.36
C GLY A 536 2.30 -8.63 16.77
N HIS A 537 3.07 -9.02 17.78
CA HIS A 537 2.62 -9.10 19.18
C HIS A 537 2.57 -7.73 19.90
N LEU A 538 1.97 -6.72 19.25
CA LEU A 538 1.79 -5.37 19.80
C LEU A 538 0.36 -5.11 20.23
N ARG A 539 0.17 -4.32 21.31
CA ARG A 539 -1.15 -3.86 21.74
C ARG A 539 -1.75 -2.85 20.77
N ARG A 540 -0.91 -2.06 20.11
CA ARG A 540 -1.31 -0.95 19.25
C ARG A 540 -0.68 -1.04 17.85
N PRO A 541 -1.03 -2.07 17.06
CA PRO A 541 -0.58 -2.15 15.68
C PRO A 541 -1.19 -1.04 14.82
N GLY A 542 -0.43 -0.47 13.87
CA GLY A 542 -0.91 0.62 13.03
C GLY A 542 0.17 1.23 12.16
N VAL A 543 -0.11 2.40 11.58
CA VAL A 543 0.85 3.18 10.80
C VAL A 543 1.20 4.45 11.55
N VAL A 544 2.48 4.70 11.75
CA VAL A 544 3.00 5.84 12.52
C VAL A 544 4.07 6.58 11.74
N GLU A 545 4.17 7.88 11.92
CA GLU A 545 5.19 8.72 11.30
C GLU A 545 6.16 9.24 12.34
N MET A 546 7.43 8.88 12.19
CA MET A 546 8.50 9.25 13.11
C MET A 546 9.63 9.96 12.37
N GLU A 547 10.39 10.77 13.07
CA GLU A 547 11.67 11.25 12.56
C GLU A 547 12.63 10.06 12.34
N VAL A 548 13.40 10.09 11.26
CA VAL A 548 14.42 9.08 10.98
C VAL A 548 15.49 9.13 12.07
N GLY A 549 15.84 7.97 12.63
CA GLY A 549 16.72 7.88 13.80
C GLY A 549 15.97 7.60 15.12
N CYS A 550 14.63 7.49 15.09
CA CYS A 550 13.91 6.91 16.23
C CYS A 550 14.38 5.48 16.50
N THR A 551 14.11 4.93 17.67
CA THR A 551 14.54 3.59 18.07
C THR A 551 13.38 2.58 17.96
N LEU A 552 13.71 1.28 17.84
CA LEU A 552 12.71 0.22 17.94
C LEU A 552 12.02 0.22 19.31
N ARG A 553 12.74 0.56 20.38
CA ARG A 553 12.14 0.66 21.70
C ARG A 553 11.02 1.69 21.74
N THR A 554 11.25 2.88 21.17
CA THR A 554 10.19 3.89 21.04
C THR A 554 8.99 3.38 20.23
N LEU A 555 9.24 2.72 19.09
CA LEU A 555 8.18 2.20 18.23
C LEU A 555 7.38 1.07 18.90
N ILE A 556 8.06 0.14 19.61
CA ILE A 556 7.44 -1.04 20.21
C ILE A 556 6.75 -0.69 21.53
N GLU A 557 7.45 0.01 22.43
CA GLU A 557 6.97 0.20 23.80
C GLU A 557 6.09 1.45 23.94
N GLN A 558 6.54 2.60 23.44
CA GLN A 558 5.81 3.85 23.62
C GLN A 558 4.62 3.96 22.65
N VAL A 559 4.88 3.78 21.36
CA VAL A 559 3.85 3.93 20.31
C VAL A 559 3.04 2.64 20.17
N GLY A 560 3.68 1.50 20.03
CA GLY A 560 3.07 0.17 19.87
C GLY A 560 2.43 -0.39 21.15
N GLY A 561 2.66 0.28 22.32
CA GLY A 561 2.04 -0.08 23.61
C GLY A 561 2.58 -1.37 24.24
N GLY A 562 3.72 -1.85 23.77
CA GLY A 562 4.35 -3.08 24.26
C GLY A 562 3.61 -4.36 23.84
N SER A 563 3.93 -5.44 24.53
CA SER A 563 3.41 -6.78 24.22
C SER A 563 1.90 -6.90 24.44
N SER A 564 1.18 -7.46 23.44
CA SER A 564 -0.24 -7.78 23.51
C SER A 564 -0.53 -9.09 24.28
N THR A 565 0.47 -9.96 24.40
CA THR A 565 0.35 -11.28 25.03
C THR A 565 0.76 -11.28 26.51
N GLY A 566 1.39 -10.19 26.98
CA GLY A 566 2.01 -10.09 28.29
C GLY A 566 3.40 -10.72 28.38
N ARG A 567 3.88 -11.39 27.32
CA ARG A 567 5.23 -11.95 27.24
C ARG A 567 6.21 -10.89 26.73
N PRO A 568 7.51 -10.97 27.07
CA PRO A 568 8.51 -10.05 26.55
C PRO A 568 8.63 -10.11 25.03
N ILE A 569 8.73 -8.97 24.38
CA ILE A 569 9.13 -8.90 22.96
C ILE A 569 10.64 -9.18 22.90
N THR A 570 11.01 -10.26 22.24
CA THR A 570 12.40 -10.74 22.14
C THR A 570 13.09 -10.35 20.85
N ALA A 571 12.31 -10.13 19.79
CA ALA A 571 12.81 -9.77 18.46
C ALA A 571 11.85 -8.87 17.71
N ALA A 572 12.35 -8.22 16.67
CA ALA A 572 11.54 -7.54 15.65
C ALA A 572 12.06 -7.87 14.25
N VAL A 573 11.16 -8.18 13.31
CA VAL A 573 11.47 -8.19 11.88
C VAL A 573 11.32 -6.75 11.38
N VAL A 574 12.39 -6.18 10.83
CA VAL A 574 12.45 -4.80 10.37
C VAL A 574 12.71 -4.77 8.85
N GLY A 575 11.82 -4.14 8.08
CA GLY A 575 11.96 -4.06 6.62
C GLY A 575 11.40 -5.27 5.86
N GLY A 576 10.54 -6.07 6.47
CA GLY A 576 9.88 -7.21 5.83
C GLY A 576 10.84 -8.33 5.39
N PRO A 577 10.48 -9.08 4.31
CA PRO A 577 11.30 -10.18 3.78
C PRO A 577 12.67 -9.77 3.26
N SER A 578 12.84 -8.52 2.89
CA SER A 578 14.10 -7.91 2.44
C SER A 578 14.88 -7.26 3.57
N GLY A 579 14.43 -7.42 4.82
CA GLY A 579 14.99 -6.79 6.02
C GLY A 579 15.75 -7.77 6.92
N SER A 580 15.86 -7.38 8.19
CA SER A 580 16.64 -8.11 9.19
C SER A 580 15.81 -8.43 10.42
N VAL A 581 16.23 -9.45 11.16
CA VAL A 581 15.76 -9.75 12.51
C VAL A 581 16.65 -9.01 13.50
N VAL A 582 16.05 -8.17 14.33
CA VAL A 582 16.72 -7.35 15.34
C VAL A 582 16.38 -7.88 16.73
N PRO A 583 17.34 -8.33 17.54
CA PRO A 583 17.09 -8.81 18.90
C PRO A 583 16.83 -7.65 19.88
N ALA A 584 16.10 -7.92 20.97
CA ALA A 584 15.69 -6.89 21.95
C ALA A 584 16.87 -6.08 22.54
N ARG A 585 18.07 -6.65 22.64
CA ARG A 585 19.30 -5.96 23.10
C ARG A 585 19.75 -4.81 22.18
N GLN A 586 19.24 -4.77 20.92
CA GLN A 586 19.54 -3.73 19.93
C GLN A 586 18.37 -2.75 19.73
N PHE A 587 17.31 -2.81 20.53
CA PHE A 587 16.13 -1.95 20.33
C PHE A 587 16.40 -0.46 20.61
N ASP A 588 17.50 -0.14 21.28
CA ASP A 588 17.91 1.25 21.54
C ASP A 588 18.79 1.83 20.41
N GLU A 589 19.21 0.99 19.46
CA GLU A 589 19.93 1.48 18.28
C GLU A 589 19.04 2.33 17.39
N PRO A 590 19.56 3.46 16.84
CA PRO A 590 18.77 4.32 15.97
C PRO A 590 18.48 3.64 14.63
N LEU A 591 17.24 3.77 14.17
CA LEU A 591 16.79 3.32 12.86
C LEU A 591 17.30 4.27 11.77
N ILE A 592 18.45 3.98 11.22
CA ILE A 592 19.14 4.81 10.23
C ILE A 592 19.46 3.97 8.98
N PRO A 593 19.17 4.48 7.77
CA PRO A 593 19.59 3.83 6.54
C PRO A 593 21.09 3.52 6.53
N ARG A 594 21.46 2.29 6.26
CA ARG A 594 22.85 1.78 6.31
C ARG A 594 23.51 1.87 7.70
N GLY A 595 22.74 2.05 8.77
CA GLY A 595 23.19 1.96 10.15
C GLY A 595 23.14 0.54 10.69
N ALA A 596 23.42 0.37 11.99
CA ALA A 596 23.36 -0.93 12.68
C ALA A 596 21.97 -1.56 12.56
N VAL A 597 20.90 -0.75 12.66
CA VAL A 597 19.54 -1.17 12.38
C VAL A 597 19.00 -0.38 11.21
N ASN A 598 18.86 -1.04 10.05
CA ASN A 598 18.32 -0.43 8.85
C ASN A 598 16.78 -0.49 8.85
N PRO A 599 16.07 0.64 8.76
CA PRO A 599 14.60 0.65 8.75
C PRO A 599 13.98 -0.01 7.50
N GLY A 600 14.76 -0.32 6.46
CA GLY A 600 14.26 -0.93 5.23
C GLY A 600 13.08 -0.15 4.63
N THR A 601 12.05 -0.87 4.21
CA THR A 601 10.81 -0.27 3.68
C THR A 601 9.91 0.32 4.78
N GLY A 602 10.15 0.03 6.07
CA GLY A 602 9.44 0.62 7.21
C GLY A 602 8.45 -0.31 7.91
N GLY A 603 8.44 -1.61 7.61
CA GLY A 603 7.67 -2.58 8.40
C GLY A 603 8.40 -2.98 9.68
N VAL A 604 7.67 -3.06 10.77
CA VAL A 604 8.14 -3.59 12.06
C VAL A 604 7.15 -4.63 12.56
N VAL A 605 7.58 -5.89 12.57
CA VAL A 605 6.79 -6.99 13.12
C VAL A 605 7.42 -7.43 14.43
N ALA A 606 6.80 -7.09 15.55
CA ALA A 606 7.30 -7.45 16.89
C ALA A 606 6.97 -8.91 17.21
N LEU A 607 7.96 -9.64 17.70
CA LEU A 607 7.85 -11.05 18.04
C LEU A 607 8.17 -11.26 19.53
N ASP A 608 7.28 -11.95 20.24
CA ASP A 608 7.56 -12.46 21.58
C ASP A 608 8.05 -13.90 21.52
N GLU A 609 8.36 -14.47 22.67
CA GLU A 609 8.90 -15.83 22.82
C GLU A 609 7.93 -16.96 22.38
N SER A 610 6.63 -16.66 22.13
CA SER A 610 5.66 -17.66 21.70
C SER A 610 5.82 -18.06 20.22
N LEU A 611 6.45 -17.21 19.43
CA LEU A 611 6.77 -17.48 18.04
C LEU A 611 8.28 -17.60 17.87
N PRO A 612 8.83 -18.83 17.68
CA PRO A 612 10.25 -19.00 17.42
C PRO A 612 10.74 -18.18 16.24
N VAL A 613 11.86 -17.49 16.40
CA VAL A 613 12.46 -16.64 15.34
C VAL A 613 12.75 -17.47 14.08
N ARG A 614 13.22 -18.71 14.25
CA ARG A 614 13.41 -19.65 13.12
C ARG A 614 12.15 -19.82 12.29
N THR A 615 10.97 -19.92 12.91
CA THR A 615 9.69 -20.07 12.20
C THR A 615 9.33 -18.79 11.43
N ALA A 616 9.53 -17.62 12.01
CA ALA A 616 9.31 -16.34 11.34
C ALA A 616 10.23 -16.19 10.12
N VAL A 617 11.52 -16.43 10.29
CA VAL A 617 12.54 -16.34 9.23
C VAL A 617 12.26 -17.33 8.08
N ARG A 618 11.89 -18.57 8.44
CA ARG A 618 11.49 -19.57 7.46
C ARG A 618 10.31 -19.09 6.60
N THR A 619 9.32 -18.45 7.22
CA THR A 619 8.15 -17.89 6.51
C THR A 619 8.55 -16.78 5.55
N LEU A 620 9.45 -15.86 5.97
CA LEU A 620 9.97 -14.79 5.13
C LEU A 620 10.79 -15.34 3.95
N LEU A 621 11.66 -16.33 4.18
CA LEU A 621 12.45 -16.93 3.12
C LEU A 621 11.58 -17.74 2.15
N ALA A 622 10.55 -18.44 2.65
CA ALA A 622 9.60 -19.16 1.82
C ALA A 622 8.84 -18.18 0.88
N PHE A 623 8.46 -17.02 1.37
CA PHE A 623 7.92 -15.93 0.55
C PHE A 623 8.92 -15.51 -0.54
N ASN A 624 10.16 -15.17 -0.18
CA ASN A 624 11.18 -14.77 -1.16
C ASN A 624 11.44 -15.84 -2.22
N THR A 625 11.34 -17.11 -1.84
CA THR A 625 11.51 -18.25 -2.75
C THR A 625 10.37 -18.34 -3.77
N ARG A 626 9.10 -18.20 -3.31
CA ARG A 626 7.92 -18.20 -4.19
C ARG A 626 7.89 -16.99 -5.13
N GLU A 627 8.30 -15.84 -4.64
CA GLU A 627 8.32 -14.56 -5.34
C GLU A 627 9.53 -14.39 -6.28
N SER A 628 10.42 -15.36 -6.34
CA SER A 628 11.53 -15.34 -7.30
C SER A 628 10.98 -15.34 -8.73
N CYS A 629 11.34 -14.31 -9.52
CA CYS A 629 10.95 -14.23 -10.93
C CYS A 629 11.58 -15.32 -11.82
N GLY A 630 12.49 -16.12 -11.27
CA GLY A 630 13.17 -17.23 -11.94
C GLY A 630 14.32 -16.83 -12.90
N LYS A 631 14.60 -15.53 -13.10
CA LYS A 631 15.55 -15.07 -14.12
C LYS A 631 17.00 -15.45 -13.79
N CYS A 632 17.46 -15.26 -12.57
CA CYS A 632 18.85 -15.55 -12.19
C CYS A 632 18.97 -16.77 -11.28
N THR A 633 19.95 -17.64 -11.55
CA THR A 633 20.18 -18.90 -10.82
C THR A 633 20.42 -18.69 -9.32
N PRO A 634 21.23 -17.71 -8.87
CA PRO A 634 21.49 -17.54 -7.44
C PRO A 634 20.22 -17.29 -6.62
N CYS A 635 19.28 -16.48 -7.15
CA CYS A 635 17.97 -16.27 -6.49
C CYS A 635 17.10 -17.52 -6.60
N ARG A 636 16.82 -18.00 -7.82
CA ARG A 636 15.89 -19.12 -8.08
C ARG A 636 16.26 -20.39 -7.33
N GLU A 637 17.50 -20.89 -7.52
CA GLU A 637 17.96 -22.14 -6.92
C GLU A 637 18.48 -21.91 -5.49
N GLY A 638 19.18 -20.79 -5.27
CA GLY A 638 19.81 -20.51 -4.00
C GLY A 638 18.81 -20.30 -2.86
N THR A 639 17.74 -19.53 -3.08
CA THR A 639 16.72 -19.32 -2.03
C THR A 639 15.96 -20.61 -1.71
N ALA A 640 15.64 -21.44 -2.72
CA ALA A 640 15.03 -22.75 -2.51
C ALA A 640 15.94 -23.69 -1.72
N ARG A 641 17.25 -23.71 -2.05
CA ARG A 641 18.24 -24.51 -1.32
C ARG A 641 18.43 -24.01 0.12
N LEU A 642 18.53 -22.70 0.30
CA LEU A 642 18.63 -22.07 1.62
C LEU A 642 17.43 -22.41 2.51
N LEU A 643 16.21 -22.37 1.92
CA LEU A 643 14.99 -22.76 2.63
C LEU A 643 15.02 -24.22 3.08
N ALA A 644 15.43 -25.13 2.19
CA ALA A 644 15.58 -26.54 2.52
C ALA A 644 16.62 -26.80 3.65
N MET A 645 17.69 -25.99 3.71
CA MET A 645 18.68 -26.07 4.79
C MET A 645 18.10 -25.64 6.14
N LEU A 646 17.12 -24.71 6.17
CA LEU A 646 16.42 -24.36 7.41
C LEU A 646 15.51 -25.48 7.93
N ASP A 647 15.11 -26.43 7.10
CA ASP A 647 14.27 -27.58 7.47
C ASP A 647 15.07 -28.80 7.93
N ALA A 648 16.41 -28.78 7.82
CA ALA A 648 17.33 -29.85 8.18
C ALA A 648 18.21 -29.44 9.38
N PRO A 649 19.02 -30.37 9.93
CA PRO A 649 20.13 -30.02 10.83
C PRO A 649 21.05 -29.01 10.15
N LEU A 650 21.30 -27.88 10.83
CA LEU A 650 21.87 -26.68 10.19
C LEU A 650 23.39 -26.69 10.26
N ASP A 651 24.05 -26.61 9.12
CA ASP A 651 25.47 -26.30 8.96
C ASP A 651 25.62 -24.79 8.73
N GLN A 652 26.02 -24.06 9.76
CA GLN A 652 26.10 -22.59 9.73
C GLN A 652 27.09 -22.08 8.66
N GLY A 653 28.21 -22.78 8.46
CA GLY A 653 29.20 -22.42 7.44
C GLY A 653 28.60 -22.45 6.06
N ARG A 654 27.99 -23.57 5.68
CA ARG A 654 27.35 -23.74 4.38
C ARG A 654 26.17 -22.76 4.16
N VAL A 655 25.41 -22.44 5.21
CA VAL A 655 24.33 -21.45 5.13
C VAL A 655 24.90 -20.07 4.82
N LYS A 656 25.98 -19.66 5.50
CA LYS A 656 26.65 -18.37 5.26
C LYS A 656 27.24 -18.30 3.85
N ASP A 657 27.95 -19.33 3.41
CA ASP A 657 28.55 -19.39 2.07
C ASP A 657 27.49 -19.28 0.96
N LEU A 658 26.37 -20.03 1.09
CA LEU A 658 25.27 -19.96 0.14
C LEU A 658 24.57 -18.60 0.17
N ALA A 659 24.33 -18.04 1.35
CA ALA A 659 23.72 -16.73 1.52
C ALA A 659 24.56 -15.62 0.87
N GLU A 660 25.89 -15.64 1.06
CA GLU A 660 26.81 -14.72 0.41
C GLU A 660 26.79 -14.86 -1.12
N ALA A 661 26.80 -16.09 -1.64
CA ALA A 661 26.70 -16.35 -3.07
C ALA A 661 25.38 -15.79 -3.65
N ILE A 662 24.24 -15.94 -2.94
CA ILE A 662 22.95 -15.36 -3.35
C ILE A 662 23.02 -13.84 -3.36
N GLN A 663 23.58 -13.21 -2.33
CA GLN A 663 23.69 -11.76 -2.21
C GLN A 663 24.54 -11.15 -3.33
N LEU A 664 25.72 -11.73 -3.59
CA LEU A 664 26.70 -11.17 -4.53
C LEU A 664 26.31 -11.41 -5.99
N ALA A 665 25.70 -12.55 -6.30
CA ALA A 665 25.47 -12.97 -7.69
C ALA A 665 24.02 -12.80 -8.18
N SER A 666 23.07 -12.37 -7.31
CA SER A 666 21.70 -12.10 -7.74
C SER A 666 21.60 -10.79 -8.53
N LEU A 667 20.76 -10.80 -9.58
CA LEU A 667 20.62 -9.67 -10.51
C LEU A 667 19.95 -8.44 -9.87
N CYS A 668 18.99 -8.63 -8.98
CA CYS A 668 18.19 -7.55 -8.38
C CYS A 668 18.14 -7.61 -6.86
N GLY A 669 17.60 -6.51 -6.26
CA GLY A 669 17.51 -6.35 -4.82
C GLY A 669 16.73 -7.47 -4.10
N LEU A 670 15.75 -8.12 -4.75
CA LEU A 670 15.01 -9.23 -4.14
C LEU A 670 15.96 -10.38 -3.77
N GLY A 671 16.71 -10.91 -4.75
CA GLY A 671 17.66 -11.99 -4.48
C GLY A 671 18.80 -11.55 -3.55
N GLN A 672 19.32 -10.31 -3.73
CA GLN A 672 20.38 -9.76 -2.89
C GLN A 672 19.97 -9.64 -1.41
N ALA A 673 18.71 -9.31 -1.15
CA ALA A 673 18.20 -9.13 0.20
C ALA A 673 17.59 -10.40 0.83
N ALA A 674 17.20 -11.39 0.04
CA ALA A 674 16.51 -12.59 0.51
C ALA A 674 17.19 -13.32 1.69
N PRO A 675 18.55 -13.40 1.78
CA PRO A 675 19.23 -14.05 2.89
C PRO A 675 19.34 -13.20 4.17
N LEU A 676 19.05 -11.90 4.15
CA LEU A 676 19.33 -10.97 5.26
C LEU A 676 18.63 -11.38 6.56
N ALA A 677 17.35 -11.76 6.49
CA ALA A 677 16.62 -12.22 7.67
C ALA A 677 17.22 -13.51 8.27
N VAL A 678 17.71 -14.42 7.40
CA VAL A 678 18.35 -15.67 7.83
C VAL A 678 19.67 -15.35 8.54
N LEU A 679 20.53 -14.57 7.91
CA LEU A 679 21.86 -14.24 8.45
C LEU A 679 21.77 -13.49 9.79
N SER A 680 20.92 -12.46 9.86
CA SER A 680 20.74 -11.69 11.09
C SER A 680 20.14 -12.51 12.22
N ALA A 681 19.24 -13.45 11.91
CA ALA A 681 18.66 -14.34 12.90
C ALA A 681 19.67 -15.40 13.41
N LEU A 682 20.48 -15.97 12.53
CA LEU A 682 21.54 -16.91 12.91
C LEU A 682 22.55 -16.26 13.85
N ASP A 683 22.92 -15.01 13.58
CA ASP A 683 23.88 -14.28 14.42
C ASP A 683 23.27 -13.86 15.79
N ALA A 684 21.95 -13.52 15.77
CA ALA A 684 21.28 -13.03 16.99
C ALA A 684 20.75 -14.14 17.90
N PHE A 685 20.31 -15.27 17.33
CA PHE A 685 19.60 -16.37 17.99
C PHE A 685 20.17 -17.77 17.62
N PRO A 686 21.49 -18.01 17.69
CA PRO A 686 22.10 -19.23 17.19
C PRO A 686 21.48 -20.51 17.79
N ARG A 687 21.08 -20.48 19.07
CA ARG A 687 20.46 -21.61 19.75
C ARG A 687 19.16 -22.09 19.11
N GLU A 688 18.34 -21.17 18.57
CA GLU A 688 17.10 -21.55 17.90
C GLU A 688 17.33 -22.30 16.57
N PHE A 689 18.55 -22.19 16.05
CA PHE A 689 18.98 -22.89 14.84
C PHE A 689 19.82 -24.14 15.15
N GLY A 690 19.95 -24.53 16.42
CA GLY A 690 20.74 -25.69 16.84
C GLY A 690 22.24 -25.46 16.72
N VAL A 691 22.68 -24.21 16.73
CA VAL A 691 24.09 -23.81 16.72
C VAL A 691 24.48 -23.45 18.16
N SER A 692 25.52 -24.12 18.69
CA SER A 692 26.04 -23.92 20.07
C SER A 692 26.89 -22.66 20.21
#